data_193c313a05f4e37da816b85703c34447
#
_entry.id   193c313a05f4e37da816b85703c34447
#
_cell.length_a   1.000
_cell.length_b   1.000
_cell.length_c   1.000
_cell.angle_alpha   90.00
_cell.angle_beta   90.00
_cell.angle_gamma   90.00
#
_symmetry.space_group_name_H-M   'P 1'
#
loop_
_entity.id
_entity.type
_entity.pdbx_description
1 polymer ?
#
loop_
_entity_poly.entity_id
_entity_poly.type
_entity_poly.pdbx_seq_one_letter_code
_entity_poly.pdbx_strand_id
1 'polypeptide(L)'
;MQSPIHEGYEYQDYFTVSIILQLMVQQIDAELIIDRKDFSGDKFDDLKLKMPNGNTEFQIKYSDEEKSHKLTKDDLANGNGHDTALCDLFASWKIRKESENDTQIKLCLAWNRPTDDDPITEFLKPVQEQSLPFSVVAYSFDGDVFWPAEKLPPKGWRKFNTAIKSGLIDREAFLAFCNELTIILEMPKASLDLKNPGALENVIIRQTEKLGVGIYPNDSLNVEDIIYKLATEVKHSRAIGNRLCTNILVGRLGLIKDYGKFDQRFPVDSAHQIILGDEIEKLHRVIHDSKRVIISGNPGSGKSWLVDEYIDKLTSEESKVIHYNCFQSLQDTNSLERIRVTSLYGNLVSQIVEQCPELVVHKNTIYGANKAELENLLSFIEEEFYLVVDGLDHIAREYELNKDFISHSEIEIISELLEIDFPDNCYVIISSQPIDEIEKFKSKNYSVFEIEPWGIEQVKSLMKTFQISDDIIEDDDISSISAYLLKKSQGNALYLSYILRQLRNLDVNRELIDEIPDYDISLSKYYSYLYTKVHNNHTVNALCGADFYLGLNDLMEITGDGKYVEQDISVLHPLLIENTLSGGFSIYHESFRRFVLASLKDKRVDLERNVYGILADWLQKKPFFEFDKSFYYLTELLYKIKRDAENIELIEKEFVLKSVSEGYSRKRIRMNLNCIIRSAGRIRNLVALATAGELLAMLDDMNEFDSTGEEYFQAICDIKGASKLNQLMQIDGKPTFDMNTGRIACYISSKAGITPWWELYLDTEAKQYKIEELKYYYRYYLDEQGVSIIPKLMEAIEKEKASIRNQCIEIAYNELQDYIEFDEIASIAEEQQFINWKNYLSYIETGYYPQSEVSFEVTIGNWEKIKTLRMPGEKDIKIFKEFFSQIYYLAVEGDRKVIEKVCADCKNINWFYNWIIYYVKMSELCAHTTQMDSKTICETALTNLKLLLQ
;
A
#
# COMPACT_ATOMS: atom_id res chain seq x y z
N MET A 1 2.74 45.39 8.21
CA MET A 1 3.62 44.98 7.09
C MET A 1 4.62 43.97 7.65
N GLN A 2 4.63 42.79 7.10
CA GLN A 2 5.68 41.80 7.43
C GLN A 2 7.02 42.32 6.93
N SER A 3 8.12 41.96 7.60
CA SER A 3 9.47 42.29 7.12
C SER A 3 9.73 41.57 5.79
N PRO A 4 10.36 42.20 4.79
CA PRO A 4 10.71 41.50 3.51
C PRO A 4 11.45 40.19 3.70
N ILE A 5 12.19 40.04 4.78
CA ILE A 5 12.91 38.79 5.14
C ILE A 5 11.91 37.67 5.48
N HIS A 6 10.87 37.97 6.25
CA HIS A 6 9.86 36.98 6.61
C HIS A 6 9.03 36.52 5.39
N GLU A 7 8.70 37.49 4.52
CA GLU A 7 7.99 37.18 3.28
C GLU A 7 8.82 36.24 2.36
N GLY A 8 10.15 36.47 2.28
CA GLY A 8 11.03 35.58 1.54
C GLY A 8 11.05 34.17 2.06
N TYR A 9 11.13 33.98 3.37
CA TYR A 9 11.09 32.63 3.97
C TYR A 9 9.72 31.94 3.81
N GLU A 10 8.63 32.68 3.98
CA GLU A 10 7.29 32.11 3.75
C GLU A 10 7.10 31.71 2.29
N TYR A 11 7.61 32.47 1.35
CA TYR A 11 7.61 32.08 -0.06
C TYR A 11 8.41 30.80 -0.33
N GLN A 12 9.59 30.67 0.26
CA GLN A 12 10.41 29.46 0.15
C GLN A 12 9.70 28.24 0.70
N ASP A 13 8.95 28.40 1.81
CA ASP A 13 8.13 27.31 2.36
C ASP A 13 7.03 26.87 1.39
N TYR A 14 6.25 27.80 0.84
CA TYR A 14 5.20 27.50 -0.13
C TYR A 14 5.76 26.96 -1.44
N PHE A 15 6.90 27.47 -1.89
CA PHE A 15 7.62 26.89 -3.02
C PHE A 15 7.99 25.43 -2.75
N THR A 16 8.57 25.15 -1.59
CA THR A 16 8.94 23.79 -1.18
C THR A 16 7.71 22.88 -1.10
N VAL A 17 6.60 23.36 -0.53
CA VAL A 17 5.30 22.67 -0.52
C VAL A 17 4.85 22.31 -1.94
N SER A 18 4.98 23.25 -2.89
CA SER A 18 4.59 22.99 -4.29
C SER A 18 5.43 21.90 -4.95
N ILE A 19 6.73 21.84 -4.64
CA ILE A 19 7.64 20.80 -5.11
C ILE A 19 7.30 19.44 -4.48
N ILE A 20 7.08 19.39 -3.16
CA ILE A 20 6.69 18.17 -2.45
C ILE A 20 5.41 17.59 -3.05
N LEU A 21 4.37 18.41 -3.20
CA LEU A 21 3.09 18.00 -3.78
C LEU A 21 3.25 17.49 -5.21
N GLN A 22 4.10 18.12 -6.02
CA GLN A 22 4.39 17.63 -7.36
C GLN A 22 5.04 16.25 -7.34
N LEU A 23 6.05 16.06 -6.50
CA LEU A 23 6.71 14.76 -6.34
C LEU A 23 5.72 13.68 -5.88
N MET A 24 4.84 14.02 -4.93
CA MET A 24 3.78 13.12 -4.48
C MET A 24 2.79 12.79 -5.60
N VAL A 25 2.36 13.78 -6.40
CA VAL A 25 1.49 13.57 -7.56
C VAL A 25 2.17 12.70 -8.62
N GLN A 26 3.47 12.84 -8.80
CA GLN A 26 4.27 12.01 -9.71
C GLN A 26 4.69 10.67 -9.11
N GLN A 27 4.35 10.41 -7.86
CA GLN A 27 4.75 9.22 -7.09
C GLN A 27 6.27 8.99 -7.07
N ILE A 28 7.03 10.09 -6.99
CA ILE A 28 8.50 10.06 -6.93
C ILE A 28 8.94 10.10 -5.47
N ASP A 29 9.68 9.08 -5.04
CA ASP A 29 10.37 9.11 -3.77
C ASP A 29 11.54 10.07 -3.83
N ALA A 30 11.55 11.04 -2.92
CA ALA A 30 12.60 12.04 -2.83
C ALA A 30 12.89 12.39 -1.37
N GLU A 31 14.16 12.65 -1.10
CA GLU A 31 14.62 13.23 0.15
C GLU A 31 14.84 14.74 -0.04
N LEU A 32 14.24 15.54 0.83
CA LEU A 32 14.36 17.00 0.81
C LEU A 32 15.16 17.49 2.02
N ILE A 33 16.10 18.39 1.76
CA ILE A 33 16.88 19.11 2.77
C ILE A 33 16.62 20.60 2.58
N ILE A 34 16.20 21.30 3.64
CA ILE A 34 15.69 22.67 3.56
C ILE A 34 16.60 23.60 4.33
N ASP A 35 16.99 24.74 3.71
CA ASP A 35 17.76 25.85 4.28
C ASP A 35 19.01 25.35 5.04
N ARG A 36 19.80 24.48 4.42
CA ARG A 36 20.98 23.88 5.04
C ARG A 36 22.23 24.05 4.18
N LYS A 37 23.21 24.75 4.77
CA LYS A 37 24.56 24.89 4.19
C LYS A 37 25.40 23.68 4.50
N ASP A 38 25.94 23.03 3.46
CA ASP A 38 26.88 21.92 3.63
C ASP A 38 28.31 22.44 3.92
N PHE A 39 28.62 23.66 3.48
CA PHE A 39 29.91 24.32 3.71
C PHE A 39 29.77 25.85 3.79
N SER A 40 30.80 26.52 4.30
CA SER A 40 30.81 27.97 4.36
C SER A 40 30.86 28.55 2.96
N GLY A 41 29.88 29.37 2.59
CA GLY A 41 29.76 30.02 1.26
C GLY A 41 28.86 29.22 0.30
N ASP A 42 28.16 28.18 0.76
CA ASP A 42 27.13 27.51 -0.02
C ASP A 42 26.04 28.48 -0.46
N LYS A 43 25.70 28.47 -1.76
CA LYS A 43 24.74 29.38 -2.39
C LYS A 43 23.51 28.64 -2.97
N PHE A 44 23.43 27.33 -2.86
CA PHE A 44 22.29 26.53 -3.28
C PHE A 44 21.74 25.78 -2.08
N ASP A 45 21.48 26.51 -1.00
CA ASP A 45 21.13 25.98 0.30
C ASP A 45 19.63 26.05 0.62
N ASP A 46 18.82 26.79 -0.16
CA ASP A 46 17.40 27.00 0.15
C ASP A 46 16.56 25.70 0.07
N LEU A 47 16.79 24.87 -0.96
CA LEU A 47 16.16 23.54 -1.10
C LEU A 47 17.08 22.60 -1.86
N LYS A 48 17.29 21.39 -1.33
CA LYS A 48 18.04 20.32 -1.98
C LYS A 48 17.16 19.09 -2.10
N LEU A 49 17.04 18.56 -3.33
CA LEU A 49 16.29 17.34 -3.65
C LEU A 49 17.27 16.24 -3.98
N LYS A 50 17.12 15.08 -3.32
CA LYS A 50 17.79 13.84 -3.67
C LYS A 50 16.76 12.88 -4.22
N MET A 51 16.90 12.50 -5.46
CA MET A 51 15.98 11.64 -6.20
C MET A 51 16.74 10.47 -6.82
N PRO A 52 16.08 9.33 -7.12
CA PRO A 52 16.76 8.18 -7.76
C PRO A 52 17.49 8.50 -9.07
N ASN A 53 17.01 9.51 -9.80
CA ASN A 53 17.53 9.90 -11.13
C ASN A 53 18.50 11.10 -11.10
N GLY A 54 18.95 11.54 -9.92
CA GLY A 54 19.88 12.66 -9.75
C GLY A 54 19.41 13.70 -8.75
N ASN A 55 20.32 14.57 -8.36
CA ASN A 55 20.07 15.61 -7.37
C ASN A 55 19.74 16.95 -8.04
N THR A 56 18.89 17.75 -7.39
CA THR A 56 18.60 19.12 -7.82
C THR A 56 18.68 20.06 -6.61
N GLU A 57 19.33 21.18 -6.76
CA GLU A 57 19.49 22.18 -5.71
C GLU A 57 19.04 23.55 -6.17
N PHE A 58 18.40 24.26 -5.24
CA PHE A 58 17.75 25.52 -5.53
C PHE A 58 18.32 26.64 -4.67
N GLN A 59 18.52 27.80 -5.30
CA GLN A 59 18.64 29.11 -4.67
C GLN A 59 17.42 29.92 -5.05
N ILE A 60 16.65 30.39 -4.09
CA ILE A 60 15.37 31.07 -4.30
C ILE A 60 15.46 32.49 -3.78
N LYS A 61 15.16 33.48 -4.64
CA LYS A 61 15.11 34.90 -4.26
C LYS A 61 13.74 35.47 -4.58
N TYR A 62 13.01 35.84 -3.54
CA TYR A 62 11.66 36.37 -3.63
C TYR A 62 11.42 37.45 -2.55
N SER A 63 10.92 38.60 -2.98
CA SER A 63 10.33 39.60 -2.12
C SER A 63 9.36 40.49 -2.91
N ASP A 64 8.45 41.18 -2.25
CA ASP A 64 7.52 42.10 -2.93
C ASP A 64 8.26 43.25 -3.63
N GLU A 65 9.36 43.70 -3.07
CA GLU A 65 10.19 44.75 -3.64
C GLU A 65 10.88 44.29 -4.94
N GLU A 66 11.19 43.00 -5.06
CA GLU A 66 11.87 42.42 -6.21
C GLU A 66 10.92 41.96 -7.34
N LYS A 67 9.63 41.89 -7.14
CA LYS A 67 8.65 41.46 -8.15
C LYS A 67 8.64 42.26 -9.45
N SER A 68 9.09 43.53 -9.41
CA SER A 68 9.21 44.40 -10.56
C SER A 68 10.64 44.52 -11.10
N HIS A 69 11.62 43.91 -10.40
CA HIS A 69 13.02 43.92 -10.83
C HIS A 69 13.15 43.15 -12.14
N LYS A 70 14.00 43.67 -13.03
CA LYS A 70 14.40 42.95 -14.25
C LYS A 70 15.83 42.45 -14.07
N LEU A 71 16.07 41.22 -14.46
CA LEU A 71 17.43 40.69 -14.44
C LEU A 71 18.34 41.59 -15.27
N THR A 72 19.46 41.99 -14.70
CA THR A 72 20.46 42.80 -15.37
C THR A 72 21.83 42.14 -15.33
N LYS A 73 22.73 42.58 -16.21
CA LYS A 73 24.13 42.16 -16.19
C LYS A 73 24.76 42.35 -14.80
N ASP A 74 24.47 43.46 -14.12
CA ASP A 74 25.11 43.78 -12.83
C ASP A 74 24.67 42.81 -11.71
N ASP A 75 23.50 42.26 -11.79
CA ASP A 75 23.01 41.22 -10.85
C ASP A 75 23.89 39.97 -10.89
N LEU A 76 24.21 39.46 -12.09
CA LEU A 76 25.07 38.29 -12.24
C LEU A 76 26.57 38.63 -12.18
N ALA A 77 26.96 39.84 -12.56
CA ALA A 77 28.37 40.26 -12.53
C ALA A 77 28.88 40.57 -11.13
N ASN A 78 28.07 41.23 -10.30
CA ASN A 78 28.45 41.80 -9.01
C ASN A 78 27.57 41.32 -7.85
N GLY A 79 26.45 40.71 -8.14
CA GLY A 79 25.44 40.27 -7.17
C GLY A 79 24.53 41.35 -6.67
N ASN A 80 24.86 42.58 -6.88
CA ASN A 80 24.06 43.79 -6.57
C ASN A 80 23.31 43.76 -5.23
N GLY A 81 23.88 43.11 -4.23
CA GLY A 81 23.26 42.90 -2.91
C GLY A 81 22.35 41.65 -2.79
N HIS A 82 22.16 40.89 -3.86
CA HIS A 82 21.21 39.73 -3.90
C HIS A 82 21.87 38.33 -3.85
N ASP A 83 23.20 38.26 -3.65
CA ASP A 83 23.95 36.99 -3.63
C ASP A 83 23.81 36.14 -4.93
N THR A 84 23.62 36.81 -6.06
CA THR A 84 23.44 36.18 -7.38
C THR A 84 24.67 36.30 -8.27
N ALA A 85 25.79 36.78 -7.74
CA ALA A 85 27.01 36.91 -8.53
C ALA A 85 27.50 35.57 -9.08
N LEU A 86 27.71 35.50 -10.40
CA LEU A 86 28.03 34.26 -11.12
C LEU A 86 29.32 33.60 -10.59
N CYS A 87 30.31 34.40 -10.16
CA CYS A 87 31.54 33.84 -9.58
C CYS A 87 31.32 33.20 -8.21
N ASP A 88 30.39 33.73 -7.41
CA ASP A 88 30.08 33.19 -6.08
C ASP A 88 29.27 31.90 -6.24
N LEU A 89 28.33 31.86 -7.19
CA LEU A 89 27.58 30.66 -7.57
C LEU A 89 28.50 29.57 -8.11
N PHE A 90 29.44 29.95 -8.99
CA PHE A 90 30.46 29.00 -9.50
C PHE A 90 31.34 28.44 -8.38
N ALA A 91 31.80 29.28 -7.46
CA ALA A 91 32.61 28.84 -6.33
C ALA A 91 31.88 27.82 -5.46
N SER A 92 30.59 28.06 -5.18
CA SER A 92 29.72 27.14 -4.45
C SER A 92 29.55 25.82 -5.20
N TRP A 93 29.26 25.87 -6.50
CA TRP A 93 29.10 24.68 -7.34
C TRP A 93 30.41 23.86 -7.41
N LYS A 94 31.57 24.52 -7.53
CA LYS A 94 32.85 23.83 -7.65
C LYS A 94 33.17 22.99 -6.41
N ILE A 95 32.98 23.56 -5.22
CA ILE A 95 33.18 22.80 -3.95
C ILE A 95 32.25 21.59 -3.90
N ARG A 96 31.00 21.74 -4.31
CA ARG A 96 30.01 20.68 -4.31
C ARG A 96 30.36 19.57 -5.31
N LYS A 97 30.82 19.93 -6.51
CA LYS A 97 31.20 18.99 -7.56
C LYS A 97 32.36 18.07 -7.18
N GLU A 98 33.18 18.50 -6.21
CA GLU A 98 34.25 17.65 -5.64
C GLU A 98 33.69 16.52 -4.75
N SER A 99 32.48 16.68 -4.23
CA SER A 99 31.83 15.70 -3.35
C SER A 99 30.67 14.91 -4.01
N GLU A 100 30.00 15.49 -5.00
CA GLU A 100 28.80 14.88 -5.65
C GLU A 100 28.87 15.10 -7.17
N ASN A 101 28.76 13.99 -7.94
CA ASN A 101 29.00 14.03 -9.39
C ASN A 101 27.81 14.38 -10.28
N ASP A 102 26.57 14.29 -9.80
CA ASP A 102 25.36 14.39 -10.66
C ASP A 102 24.29 15.29 -10.03
N THR A 103 24.60 16.60 -9.95
CA THR A 103 23.72 17.58 -9.33
C THR A 103 23.41 18.72 -10.31
N GLN A 104 22.13 18.94 -10.60
CA GLN A 104 21.65 20.14 -11.29
C GLN A 104 21.45 21.28 -10.29
N ILE A 105 21.76 22.50 -10.70
CA ILE A 105 21.60 23.70 -9.89
C ILE A 105 20.63 24.67 -10.54
N LYS A 106 19.70 25.23 -9.73
CA LYS A 106 18.68 26.17 -10.21
C LYS A 106 18.71 27.46 -9.41
N LEU A 107 18.83 28.56 -10.11
CA LEU A 107 18.69 29.91 -9.55
C LEU A 107 17.28 30.43 -9.87
N CYS A 108 16.41 30.40 -8.88
CA CYS A 108 15.01 30.80 -9.00
C CYS A 108 14.82 32.24 -8.52
N LEU A 109 14.47 33.11 -9.43
CA LEU A 109 14.33 34.56 -9.17
C LEU A 109 12.89 35.02 -9.42
N ALA A 110 12.32 35.79 -8.52
CA ALA A 110 11.04 36.46 -8.71
C ALA A 110 11.05 37.54 -9.81
N TRP A 111 12.18 37.79 -10.37
CA TRP A 111 12.46 38.90 -11.28
C TRP A 111 11.87 38.67 -12.68
N ASN A 112 11.59 39.77 -13.37
CA ASN A 112 11.20 39.76 -14.76
C ASN A 112 12.40 39.53 -15.71
N ARG A 113 12.08 39.21 -16.96
CA ARG A 113 13.07 39.09 -18.04
C ARG A 113 13.91 40.36 -18.18
N PRO A 114 15.17 40.23 -18.61
CA PRO A 114 15.97 41.38 -18.92
C PRO A 114 15.33 42.18 -20.08
N THR A 115 15.69 43.44 -20.19
CA THR A 115 15.34 44.25 -21.36
C THR A 115 16.22 43.82 -22.54
N ASP A 116 15.70 43.93 -23.76
CA ASP A 116 16.41 43.50 -24.97
C ASP A 116 17.76 44.22 -25.20
N ASP A 117 17.93 45.39 -24.61
CA ASP A 117 19.14 46.19 -24.67
C ASP A 117 20.14 45.91 -23.53
N ASP A 118 19.77 45.07 -22.56
CA ASP A 118 20.69 44.69 -21.48
C ASP A 118 21.74 43.68 -22.03
N PRO A 119 23.06 43.93 -21.78
CA PRO A 119 24.13 43.07 -22.27
C PRO A 119 24.06 41.62 -21.77
N ILE A 120 23.24 41.29 -20.75
CA ILE A 120 23.08 39.92 -20.25
C ILE A 120 22.36 39.05 -21.29
N THR A 121 21.51 39.61 -22.12
CA THR A 121 20.74 38.87 -23.13
C THR A 121 21.62 38.14 -24.13
N GLU A 122 22.85 38.63 -24.38
CA GLU A 122 23.83 37.96 -25.24
C GLU A 122 24.28 36.60 -24.70
N PHE A 123 24.18 36.39 -23.36
CA PHE A 123 24.69 35.21 -22.66
C PHE A 123 23.55 34.29 -22.19
N LEU A 124 22.29 34.61 -22.44
CA LEU A 124 21.14 33.80 -22.00
C LEU A 124 20.54 33.04 -23.18
N LYS A 125 20.53 31.71 -23.10
CA LYS A 125 19.84 30.82 -24.05
C LYS A 125 18.54 30.32 -23.47
N PRO A 126 17.38 30.56 -24.08
CA PRO A 126 16.13 30.01 -23.61
C PRO A 126 16.18 28.48 -23.56
N VAL A 127 15.71 27.89 -22.46
CA VAL A 127 15.57 26.45 -22.27
C VAL A 127 14.17 26.13 -21.77
N GLN A 128 13.72 24.92 -21.99
CA GLN A 128 12.45 24.45 -21.41
C GLN A 128 12.70 23.92 -20.01
N GLU A 129 11.93 24.41 -19.05
CA GLU A 129 11.91 23.91 -17.67
C GLU A 129 10.59 23.17 -17.45
N GLN A 130 10.65 21.86 -17.19
CA GLN A 130 9.48 20.98 -17.02
C GLN A 130 9.43 20.34 -15.63
N SER A 131 10.47 20.50 -14.82
CA SER A 131 10.54 19.89 -13.50
C SER A 131 9.79 20.67 -12.42
N LEU A 132 9.35 21.91 -12.72
CA LEU A 132 8.58 22.74 -11.79
C LEU A 132 7.06 22.58 -12.02
N PRO A 133 6.25 22.73 -10.96
CA PRO A 133 4.80 22.54 -11.05
C PRO A 133 4.05 23.72 -11.72
N PHE A 134 4.75 24.70 -12.22
CA PHE A 134 4.22 25.92 -12.81
C PHE A 134 5.03 26.37 -14.01
N SER A 135 4.44 27.15 -14.88
CA SER A 135 5.14 27.70 -16.04
C SER A 135 6.06 28.86 -15.63
N VAL A 136 7.29 28.82 -16.08
CA VAL A 136 8.34 29.82 -15.84
C VAL A 136 9.10 30.12 -17.13
N VAL A 137 9.93 31.15 -17.05
CA VAL A 137 10.92 31.43 -18.10
C VAL A 137 12.27 30.96 -17.62
N ALA A 138 12.89 30.06 -18.37
CA ALA A 138 14.17 29.51 -18.01
C ALA A 138 15.23 29.76 -19.06
N TYR A 139 16.46 29.96 -18.59
CA TYR A 139 17.63 30.19 -19.40
C TYR A 139 18.81 29.33 -18.92
N SER A 140 19.60 28.83 -19.84
CA SER A 140 20.99 28.41 -19.57
C SER A 140 21.92 29.57 -19.82
N PHE A 141 23.05 29.60 -19.12
CA PHE A 141 24.06 30.60 -19.35
C PHE A 141 25.07 30.14 -20.41
N ASP A 142 25.21 30.87 -21.51
CA ASP A 142 26.14 30.55 -22.61
C ASP A 142 27.59 30.86 -22.22
N GLY A 143 28.25 29.88 -21.63
CA GLY A 143 29.62 30.00 -21.20
C GLY A 143 30.63 30.21 -22.34
N ASP A 144 30.36 29.65 -23.52
CA ASP A 144 31.27 29.80 -24.68
C ASP A 144 31.18 31.18 -25.29
N VAL A 145 30.00 31.78 -25.40
CA VAL A 145 29.85 33.19 -25.85
C VAL A 145 30.41 34.14 -24.80
N PHE A 146 30.16 33.86 -23.51
CA PHE A 146 30.66 34.68 -22.42
C PHE A 146 32.22 34.65 -22.31
N TRP A 147 32.79 33.47 -22.41
CA TRP A 147 34.24 33.25 -22.27
C TRP A 147 34.84 32.46 -23.44
N PRO A 148 35.07 33.08 -24.63
CA PRO A 148 35.70 32.43 -25.78
C PRO A 148 37.12 31.93 -25.46
N ALA A 149 37.56 30.85 -26.15
CA ALA A 149 38.79 30.12 -25.82
C ALA A 149 40.06 30.99 -25.78
N GLU A 150 40.12 32.03 -26.62
CA GLU A 150 41.32 32.89 -26.77
C GLU A 150 41.15 34.30 -26.18
N LYS A 151 40.04 34.59 -25.47
CA LYS A 151 39.75 35.91 -24.97
C LYS A 151 39.29 35.86 -23.51
N LEU A 152 39.56 36.93 -22.74
CA LEU A 152 39.00 37.11 -21.42
C LEU A 152 37.49 37.48 -21.52
N PRO A 153 36.68 37.17 -20.47
CA PRO A 153 35.30 37.60 -20.38
C PRO A 153 35.14 39.12 -20.55
N PRO A 154 33.92 39.63 -20.89
CA PRO A 154 33.70 41.02 -21.19
C PRO A 154 34.12 41.97 -20.06
N LYS A 155 34.47 43.21 -20.45
CA LYS A 155 34.70 44.26 -19.44
C LYS A 155 33.45 44.52 -18.60
N GLY A 156 33.65 44.76 -17.29
CA GLY A 156 32.54 45.01 -16.36
C GLY A 156 32.21 43.84 -15.42
N TRP A 157 32.72 42.65 -15.68
CA TRP A 157 32.64 41.47 -14.81
C TRP A 157 33.85 41.42 -13.85
N ARG A 158 33.94 42.42 -12.95
CA ARG A 158 35.15 42.64 -12.14
C ARG A 158 35.46 41.45 -11.20
N LYS A 159 34.47 41.00 -10.45
CA LYS A 159 34.63 39.83 -9.53
C LYS A 159 35.13 38.62 -10.29
N PHE A 160 34.46 38.27 -11.40
CA PHE A 160 34.77 37.12 -12.22
C PHE A 160 36.18 37.21 -12.85
N ASN A 161 36.52 38.37 -13.46
CA ASN A 161 37.83 38.59 -14.06
C ASN A 161 38.96 38.57 -13.03
N THR A 162 38.69 38.98 -11.78
CA THR A 162 39.68 38.87 -10.69
C THR A 162 39.87 37.43 -10.27
N ALA A 163 38.83 36.64 -10.19
CA ALA A 163 38.88 35.21 -9.87
C ALA A 163 39.63 34.38 -10.93
N ILE A 164 39.48 34.72 -12.22
CA ILE A 164 40.32 34.15 -13.30
C ILE A 164 41.79 34.45 -13.13
N LYS A 165 42.10 35.73 -12.90
CA LYS A 165 43.52 36.20 -12.75
C LYS A 165 44.22 35.56 -11.55
N SER A 166 43.48 35.24 -10.51
CA SER A 166 43.99 34.56 -9.32
C SER A 166 44.00 33.02 -9.46
N GLY A 167 43.58 32.48 -10.59
CA GLY A 167 43.56 31.02 -10.84
C GLY A 167 42.43 30.28 -10.10
N LEU A 168 41.44 30.99 -9.56
CA LEU A 168 40.32 30.37 -8.86
C LEU A 168 39.25 29.77 -9.80
N ILE A 169 39.16 30.34 -11.02
CA ILE A 169 38.23 29.87 -12.07
C ILE A 169 39.02 29.47 -13.30
N ASP A 170 38.87 28.22 -13.74
CA ASP A 170 39.33 27.75 -15.02
C ASP A 170 38.16 27.65 -16.01
N ARG A 171 38.45 27.70 -17.31
CA ARG A 171 37.39 27.75 -18.33
C ARG A 171 36.61 26.46 -18.47
N GLU A 172 37.29 25.33 -18.38
CA GLU A 172 36.62 24.03 -18.57
C GLU A 172 35.60 23.77 -17.45
N ALA A 173 36.00 23.96 -16.20
CA ALA A 173 35.08 23.87 -15.06
C ALA A 173 33.95 24.90 -15.15
N PHE A 174 34.21 26.10 -15.64
CA PHE A 174 33.18 27.11 -15.82
C PHE A 174 32.15 26.72 -16.89
N LEU A 175 32.60 26.12 -18.01
CA LEU A 175 31.65 25.60 -19.02
C LEU A 175 30.80 24.45 -18.47
N ALA A 176 31.37 23.56 -17.68
CA ALA A 176 30.64 22.50 -17.00
C ALA A 176 29.58 23.08 -16.04
N PHE A 177 29.93 24.10 -15.26
CA PHE A 177 28.98 24.82 -14.41
C PHE A 177 27.84 25.45 -15.21
N CYS A 178 28.13 26.11 -16.34
CA CYS A 178 27.11 26.73 -17.19
C CYS A 178 26.11 25.69 -17.76
N ASN A 179 26.55 24.46 -18.01
CA ASN A 179 25.71 23.38 -18.50
C ASN A 179 24.77 22.82 -17.41
N GLU A 180 25.15 22.93 -16.14
CA GLU A 180 24.36 22.46 -15.01
C GLU A 180 23.49 23.57 -14.38
N LEU A 181 23.79 24.88 -14.67
CA LEU A 181 23.04 26.00 -14.14
C LEU A 181 21.80 26.31 -14.99
N THR A 182 20.63 26.31 -14.37
CA THR A 182 19.43 26.89 -14.96
C THR A 182 19.01 28.15 -14.19
N ILE A 183 18.84 29.26 -14.92
CA ILE A 183 18.35 30.55 -14.37
C ILE A 183 16.85 30.63 -14.67
N ILE A 184 16.04 30.70 -13.62
CA ILE A 184 14.57 30.68 -13.68
C ILE A 184 14.06 32.06 -13.29
N LEU A 185 13.24 32.66 -14.17
CA LEU A 185 12.65 33.98 -13.99
C LEU A 185 11.12 33.87 -14.00
N GLU A 186 10.47 34.95 -13.63
CA GLU A 186 9.00 35.07 -13.63
C GLU A 186 8.33 34.01 -12.71
N MET A 187 8.94 33.76 -11.56
CA MET A 187 8.36 32.87 -10.56
C MET A 187 6.93 33.30 -10.20
N PRO A 188 6.03 32.35 -9.90
CA PRO A 188 4.62 32.69 -9.62
C PRO A 188 4.51 33.56 -8.38
N LYS A 189 3.64 34.58 -8.46
CA LYS A 189 3.37 35.45 -7.31
C LYS A 189 2.60 34.71 -6.24
N ALA A 190 2.99 34.89 -4.99
CA ALA A 190 2.30 34.40 -3.83
C ALA A 190 1.55 35.50 -3.12
N SER A 191 0.37 35.16 -2.58
CA SER A 191 -0.38 36.03 -1.67
C SER A 191 -0.05 35.74 -0.20
N LEU A 192 0.50 34.54 0.06
CA LEU A 192 0.73 33.95 1.38
C LEU A 192 -0.57 33.83 2.20
N ASP A 193 -1.72 33.78 1.52
CA ASP A 193 -3.06 33.67 2.10
C ASP A 193 -3.90 32.68 1.28
N LEU A 194 -4.22 31.53 1.84
CA LEU A 194 -5.04 30.50 1.16
C LEU A 194 -6.50 30.94 0.95
N LYS A 195 -7.00 31.93 1.72
CA LYS A 195 -8.35 32.46 1.53
C LYS A 195 -8.45 33.39 0.32
N ASN A 196 -7.33 34.01 -0.05
CA ASN A 196 -7.21 34.85 -1.24
C ASN A 196 -5.98 34.43 -2.05
N PRO A 197 -6.02 33.24 -2.67
CA PRO A 197 -4.84 32.59 -3.21
C PRO A 197 -4.25 33.37 -4.39
N GLY A 198 -2.93 33.54 -4.39
CA GLY A 198 -2.14 34.01 -5.52
C GLY A 198 -1.88 32.88 -6.54
N ALA A 199 -0.97 33.14 -7.47
CA ALA A 199 -0.65 32.16 -8.52
C ALA A 199 0.00 30.89 -7.94
N LEU A 200 0.89 31.02 -6.95
CA LEU A 200 1.57 29.88 -6.32
C LEU A 200 0.60 29.02 -5.50
N GLU A 201 -0.23 29.66 -4.66
CA GLU A 201 -1.22 28.96 -3.85
C GLU A 201 -2.26 28.23 -4.71
N ASN A 202 -2.67 28.80 -5.84
CA ASN A 202 -3.56 28.12 -6.76
C ASN A 202 -2.94 26.83 -7.37
N VAL A 203 -1.62 26.80 -7.57
CA VAL A 203 -0.92 25.59 -8.00
C VAL A 203 -0.93 24.56 -6.88
N ILE A 204 -0.61 24.99 -5.66
CA ILE A 204 -0.58 24.12 -4.47
C ILE A 204 -1.96 23.51 -4.22
N ILE A 205 -3.03 24.31 -4.26
CA ILE A 205 -4.42 23.85 -4.10
C ILE A 205 -4.73 22.77 -5.14
N ARG A 206 -4.48 23.02 -6.43
CA ARG A 206 -4.75 22.05 -7.52
C ARG A 206 -3.96 20.75 -7.36
N GLN A 207 -2.71 20.84 -6.91
CA GLN A 207 -1.91 19.64 -6.66
C GLN A 207 -2.44 18.83 -5.47
N THR A 208 -2.89 19.52 -4.41
CA THR A 208 -3.51 18.86 -3.25
C THR A 208 -4.83 18.17 -3.65
N GLU A 209 -5.67 18.83 -4.44
CA GLU A 209 -6.87 18.23 -5.02
C GLU A 209 -6.51 17.03 -5.91
N LYS A 210 -5.44 17.15 -6.69
CA LYS A 210 -4.97 16.07 -7.57
C LYS A 210 -4.45 14.85 -6.81
N LEU A 211 -4.03 15.00 -5.56
CA LEU A 211 -3.76 13.85 -4.67
C LEU A 211 -5.03 13.10 -4.27
N GLY A 212 -6.21 13.69 -4.42
CA GLY A 212 -7.49 13.09 -4.04
C GLY A 212 -8.02 13.58 -2.69
N VAL A 213 -7.47 14.66 -2.13
CA VAL A 213 -7.99 15.29 -0.91
C VAL A 213 -9.41 15.79 -1.15
N GLY A 214 -10.32 15.47 -0.23
CA GLY A 214 -11.75 15.79 -0.37
C GLY A 214 -12.55 14.78 -1.22
N ILE A 215 -11.90 13.70 -1.70
CA ILE A 215 -12.54 12.62 -2.45
C ILE A 215 -12.28 11.30 -1.71
N TYR A 216 -13.30 10.43 -1.61
CA TYR A 216 -13.15 9.12 -0.97
C TYR A 216 -11.90 8.37 -1.47
N PRO A 217 -11.10 7.73 -0.61
CA PRO A 217 -11.24 7.58 0.85
C PRO A 217 -10.70 8.76 1.67
N ASN A 218 -10.26 9.83 1.03
CA ASN A 218 -9.69 11.03 1.65
C ASN A 218 -10.71 12.19 1.76
N ASP A 219 -12.00 11.89 1.74
CA ASP A 219 -13.13 12.84 1.76
C ASP A 219 -13.27 13.61 3.07
N SER A 220 -12.75 13.04 4.17
CA SER A 220 -12.68 13.73 5.47
C SER A 220 -11.54 14.76 5.56
N LEU A 221 -10.59 14.74 4.62
CA LEU A 221 -9.46 15.66 4.61
C LEU A 221 -9.83 16.97 3.91
N ASN A 222 -9.34 18.07 4.45
CA ASN A 222 -9.54 19.41 3.89
C ASN A 222 -8.27 19.91 3.19
N VAL A 223 -8.42 20.51 2.01
CA VAL A 223 -7.29 21.00 1.20
C VAL A 223 -6.47 22.04 1.96
N GLU A 224 -7.11 23.01 2.62
CA GLU A 224 -6.39 24.04 3.38
C GLU A 224 -5.60 23.43 4.54
N ASP A 225 -6.20 22.46 5.26
CA ASP A 225 -5.56 21.81 6.41
C ASP A 225 -4.34 21.00 5.97
N ILE A 226 -4.42 20.27 4.87
CA ILE A 226 -3.28 19.52 4.30
C ILE A 226 -2.14 20.48 3.92
N ILE A 227 -2.46 21.61 3.28
CA ILE A 227 -1.44 22.61 2.91
C ILE A 227 -0.79 23.20 4.16
N TYR A 228 -1.57 23.55 5.20
CA TYR A 228 -1.04 24.08 6.45
C TYR A 228 -0.18 23.05 7.20
N LYS A 229 -0.61 21.79 7.26
CA LYS A 229 0.20 20.70 7.84
C LYS A 229 1.53 20.58 7.11
N LEU A 230 1.50 20.52 5.78
CA LEU A 230 2.70 20.38 4.97
C LEU A 230 3.64 21.58 5.10
N ALA A 231 3.10 22.82 5.11
CA ALA A 231 3.89 24.02 5.36
C ALA A 231 4.52 24.03 6.77
N THR A 232 3.83 23.45 7.75
CA THR A 232 4.34 23.29 9.11
C THR A 232 5.49 22.29 9.16
N GLU A 233 5.38 21.16 8.49
CA GLU A 233 6.45 20.16 8.35
C GLU A 233 7.70 20.77 7.70
N VAL A 234 7.53 21.57 6.63
CA VAL A 234 8.62 22.30 5.98
C VAL A 234 9.31 23.27 6.94
N LYS A 235 8.53 24.09 7.68
CA LYS A 235 9.06 25.02 8.68
C LYS A 235 9.80 24.32 9.82
N HIS A 236 9.24 23.21 10.29
CA HIS A 236 9.84 22.39 11.34
C HIS A 236 11.15 21.76 10.88
N SER A 237 11.17 21.15 9.69
CA SER A 237 12.37 20.59 9.09
C SER A 237 13.49 21.62 8.94
N ARG A 238 13.17 22.84 8.49
CA ARG A 238 14.12 23.93 8.43
C ARG A 238 14.68 24.28 9.81
N ALA A 239 13.81 24.37 10.83
CA ALA A 239 14.23 24.79 12.17
C ALA A 239 15.15 23.78 12.87
N ILE A 240 14.94 22.49 12.71
CA ILE A 240 15.70 21.42 13.37
C ILE A 240 16.72 20.73 12.48
N GLY A 241 16.71 21.03 11.16
CA GLY A 241 17.64 20.45 10.20
C GLY A 241 17.36 18.99 9.84
N ASN A 242 16.15 18.49 10.04
CA ASN A 242 15.74 17.16 9.64
C ASN A 242 15.52 17.08 8.13
N ARG A 243 15.56 15.85 7.61
CA ARG A 243 15.23 15.55 6.21
C ARG A 243 13.75 15.19 6.11
N LEU A 244 13.12 15.60 5.02
CA LEU A 244 11.77 15.20 4.67
C LEU A 244 11.82 14.16 3.56
N CYS A 245 11.03 13.09 3.68
CA CYS A 245 10.87 12.06 2.65
C CYS A 245 9.42 12.05 2.17
N THR A 246 9.19 12.08 0.87
CA THR A 246 7.85 12.17 0.28
C THR A 246 6.95 11.00 0.66
N ASN A 247 7.48 9.77 0.73
CA ASN A 247 6.75 8.58 1.13
C ASN A 247 6.26 8.65 2.60
N ILE A 248 7.08 9.21 3.51
CA ILE A 248 6.73 9.40 4.92
C ILE A 248 5.65 10.49 5.07
N LEU A 249 5.77 11.58 4.29
CA LEU A 249 4.81 12.67 4.34
C LEU A 249 3.39 12.25 3.99
N VAL A 250 3.19 11.29 3.09
CA VAL A 250 1.85 10.76 2.78
C VAL A 250 1.16 10.21 4.02
N GLY A 251 1.86 9.40 4.83
CA GLY A 251 1.34 8.90 6.10
C GLY A 251 1.08 10.02 7.11
N ARG A 252 2.02 10.96 7.27
CA ARG A 252 1.87 12.12 8.19
C ARG A 252 0.70 13.02 7.84
N LEU A 253 0.37 13.17 6.56
CA LEU A 253 -0.79 13.91 6.10
C LEU A 253 -2.11 13.14 6.29
N GLY A 254 -2.05 11.86 6.64
CA GLY A 254 -3.21 10.98 6.81
C GLY A 254 -3.86 10.56 5.49
N LEU A 255 -3.12 10.59 4.38
CA LEU A 255 -3.62 10.18 3.07
C LEU A 255 -3.72 8.65 2.96
N ILE A 256 -4.88 8.17 2.60
CA ILE A 256 -5.17 6.76 2.31
C ILE A 256 -4.84 6.50 0.85
N LYS A 257 -3.91 5.56 0.59
CA LYS A 257 -3.39 5.27 -0.77
C LYS A 257 -4.11 4.13 -1.48
N ASP A 258 -4.75 3.23 -0.75
CA ASP A 258 -5.34 2.00 -1.24
C ASP A 258 -6.81 2.13 -1.66
N TYR A 259 -7.27 3.35 -1.88
CA TYR A 259 -8.65 3.68 -2.26
C TYR A 259 -9.71 3.20 -1.26
N GLY A 260 -9.34 2.94 -0.01
CA GLY A 260 -10.22 2.37 1.01
C GLY A 260 -10.61 0.91 0.72
N LYS A 261 -9.72 0.16 0.09
CA LYS A 261 -9.90 -1.26 -0.25
C LYS A 261 -10.09 -2.10 1.02
N PHE A 262 -10.99 -3.06 0.93
CA PHE A 262 -11.13 -4.15 1.89
C PHE A 262 -11.36 -5.49 1.17
N ASP A 263 -11.17 -6.60 1.88
CA ASP A 263 -11.22 -7.94 1.30
C ASP A 263 -12.58 -8.23 0.65
N GLN A 264 -12.54 -8.72 -0.58
CA GLN A 264 -13.70 -9.12 -1.38
C GLN A 264 -13.87 -10.63 -1.49
N ARG A 265 -12.99 -11.44 -0.89
CA ARG A 265 -13.11 -12.91 -0.97
C ARG A 265 -14.34 -13.39 -0.21
N PHE A 266 -15.17 -14.21 -0.87
CA PHE A 266 -16.31 -14.82 -0.22
C PHE A 266 -15.84 -15.98 0.69
N PRO A 267 -16.32 -16.07 1.95
CA PRO A 267 -15.90 -17.15 2.85
C PRO A 267 -16.56 -18.47 2.48
N VAL A 268 -15.92 -19.24 1.62
CA VAL A 268 -16.40 -20.56 1.19
C VAL A 268 -16.04 -21.64 2.22
N ASP A 269 -17.01 -22.48 2.58
CA ASP A 269 -16.76 -23.73 3.31
C ASP A 269 -16.16 -24.77 2.35
N SER A 270 -14.87 -24.69 2.10
CA SER A 270 -14.15 -25.54 1.15
C SER A 270 -14.26 -27.04 1.43
N ALA A 271 -14.50 -27.41 2.70
CA ALA A 271 -14.67 -28.82 3.09
C ALA A 271 -15.96 -29.43 2.53
N HIS A 272 -16.98 -28.62 2.28
CA HIS A 272 -18.30 -29.06 1.81
C HIS A 272 -18.68 -28.43 0.45
N GLN A 273 -17.69 -27.94 -0.30
CA GLN A 273 -17.91 -27.38 -1.62
C GLN A 273 -18.19 -28.49 -2.64
N ILE A 274 -19.15 -28.25 -3.54
CA ILE A 274 -19.39 -29.08 -4.71
C ILE A 274 -19.20 -28.26 -5.97
N ILE A 275 -18.71 -28.87 -7.02
CA ILE A 275 -18.46 -28.22 -8.31
C ILE A 275 -19.76 -28.15 -9.11
N LEU A 276 -20.18 -26.95 -9.53
CA LEU A 276 -21.39 -26.67 -10.30
C LEU A 276 -21.11 -26.51 -11.81
N GLY A 277 -20.24 -27.31 -12.37
CA GLY A 277 -19.72 -27.13 -13.73
C GLY A 277 -20.78 -26.94 -14.83
N ASP A 278 -21.89 -27.66 -14.79
CA ASP A 278 -22.98 -27.56 -15.80
C ASP A 278 -23.69 -26.19 -15.66
N GLU A 279 -23.92 -25.71 -14.44
CA GLU A 279 -24.54 -24.42 -14.15
C GLU A 279 -23.62 -23.29 -14.56
N ILE A 280 -22.34 -23.42 -14.33
CA ILE A 280 -21.30 -22.45 -14.73
C ILE A 280 -21.27 -22.34 -16.25
N GLU A 281 -21.32 -23.44 -16.99
CA GLU A 281 -21.32 -23.41 -18.46
C GLU A 281 -22.61 -22.80 -19.02
N LYS A 282 -23.77 -23.02 -18.37
CA LYS A 282 -25.02 -22.34 -18.71
C LYS A 282 -24.91 -20.84 -18.47
N LEU A 283 -24.43 -20.44 -17.28
CA LEU A 283 -24.23 -19.05 -16.90
C LEU A 283 -23.29 -18.35 -17.87
N HIS A 284 -22.14 -18.96 -18.17
CA HIS A 284 -21.14 -18.44 -19.11
C HIS A 284 -21.75 -18.12 -20.48
N ARG A 285 -22.57 -19.03 -21.03
CA ARG A 285 -23.27 -18.77 -22.30
C ARG A 285 -24.21 -17.58 -22.22
N VAL A 286 -25.03 -17.47 -21.17
CA VAL A 286 -25.97 -16.37 -21.00
C VAL A 286 -25.22 -15.03 -20.85
N ILE A 287 -24.09 -15.01 -20.16
CA ILE A 287 -23.26 -13.82 -19.99
C ILE A 287 -22.68 -13.38 -21.34
N HIS A 288 -22.13 -14.29 -22.12
CA HIS A 288 -21.57 -13.93 -23.43
C HIS A 288 -22.63 -13.49 -24.45
N ASP A 289 -23.84 -14.05 -24.36
CA ASP A 289 -24.94 -13.68 -25.27
C ASP A 289 -25.51 -12.28 -24.97
N SER A 290 -25.62 -11.93 -23.68
CA SER A 290 -26.34 -10.71 -23.26
C SER A 290 -25.43 -9.61 -22.68
N LYS A 291 -24.19 -9.93 -22.30
CA LYS A 291 -23.19 -9.07 -21.63
C LYS A 291 -23.64 -8.47 -20.30
N ARG A 292 -24.91 -8.45 -20.00
CA ARG A 292 -25.48 -7.89 -18.76
C ARG A 292 -26.44 -8.88 -18.15
N VAL A 293 -26.09 -9.45 -17.01
CA VAL A 293 -26.83 -10.57 -16.41
C VAL A 293 -27.09 -10.32 -14.92
N ILE A 294 -28.30 -10.68 -14.52
CA ILE A 294 -28.69 -10.76 -13.10
C ILE A 294 -28.85 -12.24 -12.76
N ILE A 295 -28.06 -12.69 -11.80
CA ILE A 295 -28.22 -14.00 -11.17
C ILE A 295 -29.27 -13.86 -10.08
N SER A 296 -30.41 -14.51 -10.24
CA SER A 296 -31.54 -14.45 -9.31
C SER A 296 -31.82 -15.81 -8.71
N GLY A 297 -32.15 -15.85 -7.44
CA GLY A 297 -32.55 -17.09 -6.77
C GLY A 297 -33.02 -16.87 -5.34
N ASN A 298 -33.77 -17.80 -4.81
CA ASN A 298 -34.30 -17.76 -3.44
C ASN A 298 -33.17 -17.75 -2.37
N PRO A 299 -33.46 -17.36 -1.13
CA PRO A 299 -32.54 -17.53 -0.03
C PRO A 299 -31.97 -18.95 0.04
N GLY A 300 -30.63 -19.06 0.15
CA GLY A 300 -29.97 -20.38 0.26
C GLY A 300 -29.93 -21.21 -1.01
N SER A 301 -30.21 -20.63 -2.19
CA SER A 301 -30.12 -21.34 -3.47
C SER A 301 -28.68 -21.55 -3.97
N GLY A 302 -27.67 -20.95 -3.31
CA GLY A 302 -26.26 -21.05 -3.70
C GLY A 302 -25.77 -19.96 -4.64
N LYS A 303 -26.43 -18.79 -4.73
CA LYS A 303 -26.03 -17.65 -5.59
C LYS A 303 -24.57 -17.27 -5.44
N SER A 304 -24.18 -16.91 -4.21
CA SER A 304 -22.82 -16.42 -3.94
C SER A 304 -21.77 -17.48 -4.19
N TRP A 305 -22.09 -18.75 -3.98
CA TRP A 305 -21.21 -19.88 -4.32
C TRP A 305 -21.02 -20.02 -5.83
N LEU A 306 -22.09 -19.90 -6.61
CA LEU A 306 -22.03 -19.95 -8.08
C LEU A 306 -21.24 -18.76 -8.62
N VAL A 307 -21.40 -17.58 -8.02
CA VAL A 307 -20.67 -16.34 -8.39
C VAL A 307 -19.18 -16.53 -8.10
N ASP A 308 -18.82 -17.00 -6.92
CA ASP A 308 -17.45 -17.23 -6.51
C ASP A 308 -16.74 -18.26 -7.39
N GLU A 309 -17.39 -19.43 -7.63
CA GLU A 309 -16.86 -20.46 -8.53
C GLU A 309 -16.72 -19.95 -9.98
N TYR A 310 -17.60 -19.07 -10.42
CA TYR A 310 -17.50 -18.43 -11.74
C TYR A 310 -16.33 -17.44 -11.80
N ILE A 311 -16.09 -16.67 -10.74
CA ILE A 311 -14.92 -15.78 -10.61
C ILE A 311 -13.63 -16.62 -10.66
N ASP A 312 -13.57 -17.74 -9.94
CA ASP A 312 -12.42 -18.64 -9.95
C ASP A 312 -12.14 -19.20 -11.35
N LYS A 313 -13.19 -19.61 -12.07
CA LYS A 313 -13.06 -20.04 -13.47
C LYS A 313 -12.46 -18.94 -14.33
N LEU A 314 -13.02 -17.74 -14.31
CA LEU A 314 -12.53 -16.59 -15.09
C LEU A 314 -11.08 -16.24 -14.75
N THR A 315 -10.74 -16.27 -13.46
CA THR A 315 -9.37 -16.01 -12.99
C THR A 315 -8.39 -17.09 -13.47
N SER A 316 -8.82 -18.36 -13.49
CA SER A 316 -8.01 -19.47 -14.02
C SER A 316 -7.77 -19.36 -15.53
N GLU A 317 -8.69 -18.72 -16.25
CA GLU A 317 -8.60 -18.41 -17.69
C GLU A 317 -7.85 -17.10 -17.97
N GLU A 318 -7.22 -16.51 -16.94
CA GLU A 318 -6.48 -15.22 -17.01
C GLU A 318 -7.34 -14.01 -17.45
N SER A 319 -8.66 -14.12 -17.29
CA SER A 319 -9.58 -13.02 -17.58
C SER A 319 -9.48 -11.94 -16.51
N LYS A 320 -9.66 -10.67 -16.91
CA LYS A 320 -9.71 -9.54 -15.96
C LYS A 320 -11.07 -9.54 -15.25
N VAL A 321 -11.06 -9.71 -13.94
CA VAL A 321 -12.27 -9.76 -13.12
C VAL A 321 -12.19 -8.73 -12.01
N ILE A 322 -13.19 -7.88 -11.94
CA ILE A 322 -13.36 -6.87 -10.89
C ILE A 322 -14.64 -7.21 -10.14
N HIS A 323 -14.57 -7.43 -8.84
CA HIS A 323 -15.75 -7.86 -8.10
C HIS A 323 -15.97 -7.09 -6.80
N TYR A 324 -17.23 -7.01 -6.39
CA TYR A 324 -17.66 -6.36 -5.17
C TYR A 324 -18.78 -7.13 -4.49
N ASN A 325 -18.58 -7.44 -3.20
CA ASN A 325 -19.56 -8.12 -2.38
C ASN A 325 -20.25 -7.11 -1.46
N CYS A 326 -21.53 -6.87 -1.65
CA CYS A 326 -22.34 -6.01 -0.75
C CYS A 326 -22.55 -6.63 0.63
N PHE A 327 -22.32 -7.94 0.75
CA PHE A 327 -22.38 -8.69 1.99
C PHE A 327 -21.38 -9.85 1.92
N GLN A 328 -20.72 -10.16 3.02
CA GLN A 328 -19.76 -11.26 3.10
C GLN A 328 -20.15 -12.25 4.19
N SER A 329 -20.27 -11.81 5.41
CA SER A 329 -20.69 -12.61 6.56
C SER A 329 -21.25 -11.74 7.69
N LEU A 330 -21.90 -12.35 8.65
CA LEU A 330 -22.42 -11.66 9.85
C LEU A 330 -21.32 -11.08 10.74
N GLN A 331 -20.12 -11.65 10.66
CA GLN A 331 -18.95 -11.23 11.43
C GLN A 331 -18.07 -10.22 10.67
N ASP A 332 -18.49 -9.75 9.50
CA ASP A 332 -17.72 -8.79 8.72
C ASP A 332 -17.65 -7.43 9.41
N THR A 333 -16.44 -7.01 9.75
CA THR A 333 -16.20 -5.70 10.37
C THR A 333 -16.42 -4.52 9.42
N ASN A 334 -16.54 -4.79 8.13
CA ASN A 334 -16.79 -3.80 7.08
C ASN A 334 -18.23 -3.85 6.54
N SER A 335 -19.17 -4.57 7.20
CA SER A 335 -20.54 -4.75 6.69
C SER A 335 -21.22 -3.42 6.36
N LEU A 336 -21.04 -2.39 7.20
CA LEU A 336 -21.57 -1.06 6.98
C LEU A 336 -20.90 -0.33 5.81
N GLU A 337 -19.60 -0.51 5.64
CA GLU A 337 -18.84 0.08 4.52
C GLU A 337 -19.22 -0.59 3.19
N ARG A 338 -19.52 -1.90 3.18
CA ARG A 338 -19.92 -2.63 1.96
C ARG A 338 -21.21 -2.12 1.31
N ILE A 339 -22.09 -1.48 2.07
CA ILE A 339 -23.32 -0.92 1.50
C ILE A 339 -23.19 0.55 1.07
N ARG A 340 -21.99 1.17 1.23
CA ARG A 340 -21.73 2.54 0.80
C ARG A 340 -21.35 2.62 -0.67
N VAL A 341 -21.89 3.58 -1.38
CA VAL A 341 -21.56 3.90 -2.77
C VAL A 341 -20.07 4.26 -2.93
N THR A 342 -19.55 5.05 -2.00
CA THR A 342 -18.14 5.47 -2.02
C THR A 342 -17.18 4.29 -1.91
N SER A 343 -17.51 3.32 -1.06
CA SER A 343 -16.72 2.10 -0.90
C SER A 343 -16.78 1.20 -2.15
N LEU A 344 -17.94 1.15 -2.82
CA LEU A 344 -18.03 0.47 -4.13
C LEU A 344 -17.01 1.07 -5.10
N TYR A 345 -17.02 2.39 -5.29
CA TYR A 345 -16.07 3.05 -6.20
C TYR A 345 -14.63 2.81 -5.79
N GLY A 346 -14.30 2.94 -4.51
CA GLY A 346 -12.95 2.72 -4.00
C GLY A 346 -12.43 1.33 -4.32
N ASN A 347 -13.21 0.30 -4.02
CA ASN A 347 -12.80 -1.09 -4.25
C ASN A 347 -12.72 -1.43 -5.75
N LEU A 348 -13.63 -0.94 -6.59
CA LEU A 348 -13.55 -1.18 -8.03
C LEU A 348 -12.35 -0.46 -8.65
N VAL A 349 -12.10 0.81 -8.31
CA VAL A 349 -10.94 1.57 -8.78
C VAL A 349 -9.63 0.90 -8.34
N SER A 350 -9.55 0.44 -7.08
CA SER A 350 -8.36 -0.27 -6.59
C SER A 350 -8.06 -1.51 -7.44
N GLN A 351 -9.06 -2.35 -7.70
CA GLN A 351 -8.88 -3.58 -8.48
C GLN A 351 -8.50 -3.29 -9.94
N ILE A 352 -9.07 -2.25 -10.56
CA ILE A 352 -8.68 -1.83 -11.92
C ILE A 352 -7.20 -1.42 -11.95
N VAL A 353 -6.78 -0.59 -11.01
CA VAL A 353 -5.38 -0.13 -10.93
C VAL A 353 -4.41 -1.28 -10.65
N GLU A 354 -4.82 -2.27 -9.85
CA GLU A 354 -4.01 -3.46 -9.58
C GLU A 354 -3.86 -4.36 -10.80
N GLN A 355 -4.94 -4.57 -11.56
CA GLN A 355 -4.91 -5.43 -12.75
C GLN A 355 -4.40 -4.72 -14.02
N CYS A 356 -4.49 -3.39 -14.06
CA CYS A 356 -4.09 -2.56 -15.18
C CYS A 356 -3.28 -1.35 -14.69
N PRO A 357 -2.05 -1.53 -14.16
CA PRO A 357 -1.26 -0.43 -13.58
C PRO A 357 -0.96 0.70 -14.58
N GLU A 358 -0.93 0.41 -15.87
CA GLU A 358 -0.74 1.38 -16.95
C GLU A 358 -1.86 2.43 -17.00
N LEU A 359 -3.05 2.12 -16.50
CA LEU A 359 -4.18 3.05 -16.50
C LEU A 359 -4.09 4.14 -15.44
N VAL A 360 -3.17 4.05 -14.49
CA VAL A 360 -2.98 5.08 -13.44
C VAL A 360 -2.74 6.46 -14.03
N VAL A 361 -2.08 6.54 -15.18
CA VAL A 361 -1.81 7.82 -15.88
C VAL A 361 -3.08 8.53 -16.37
N HIS A 362 -4.18 7.81 -16.51
CA HIS A 362 -5.47 8.34 -16.94
C HIS A 362 -6.35 8.81 -15.77
N LYS A 363 -5.94 8.57 -14.52
CA LYS A 363 -6.66 9.06 -13.35
C LYS A 363 -6.64 10.58 -13.24
N ASN A 364 -7.77 11.15 -12.85
CA ASN A 364 -7.85 12.59 -12.54
C ASN A 364 -7.19 12.91 -11.20
N THR A 365 -7.30 11.99 -10.23
CA THR A 365 -6.67 12.09 -8.92
C THR A 365 -5.83 10.85 -8.60
N ILE A 366 -4.79 11.02 -7.79
CA ILE A 366 -3.86 9.90 -7.50
C ILE A 366 -4.51 8.86 -6.57
N TYR A 367 -5.06 9.31 -5.43
CA TYR A 367 -5.59 8.43 -4.37
C TYR A 367 -7.12 8.50 -4.22
N GLY A 368 -7.80 9.30 -5.03
CA GLY A 368 -9.25 9.43 -4.96
C GLY A 368 -9.97 8.38 -5.81
N ALA A 369 -11.20 8.04 -5.40
CA ALA A 369 -12.11 7.16 -6.13
C ALA A 369 -13.54 7.70 -6.05
N ASN A 370 -14.16 7.89 -7.21
CA ASN A 370 -15.56 8.26 -7.36
C ASN A 370 -16.11 7.74 -8.68
N LYS A 371 -17.37 8.02 -9.00
CA LYS A 371 -18.01 7.61 -10.24
C LYS A 371 -17.21 8.05 -11.48
N ALA A 372 -16.80 9.32 -11.52
CA ALA A 372 -16.08 9.86 -12.67
C ALA A 372 -14.71 9.20 -12.89
N GLU A 373 -13.98 8.86 -11.80
CA GLU A 373 -12.74 8.10 -11.87
C GLU A 373 -12.99 6.68 -12.41
N LEU A 374 -14.04 6.02 -11.90
CA LEU A 374 -14.39 4.67 -12.35
C LEU A 374 -14.74 4.66 -13.83
N GLU A 375 -15.68 5.51 -14.29
CA GLU A 375 -16.11 5.59 -15.69
C GLU A 375 -14.95 5.96 -16.62
N ASN A 376 -14.07 6.86 -16.17
CA ASN A 376 -12.87 7.21 -16.91
C ASN A 376 -11.95 6.00 -17.10
N LEU A 377 -11.61 5.28 -16.02
CA LEU A 377 -10.75 4.10 -16.11
C LEU A 377 -11.38 2.99 -16.96
N LEU A 378 -12.68 2.70 -16.77
CA LEU A 378 -13.40 1.70 -17.57
C LEU A 378 -13.32 2.00 -19.07
N SER A 379 -13.33 3.27 -19.47
CA SER A 379 -13.26 3.68 -20.88
C SER A 379 -11.90 3.40 -21.53
N PHE A 380 -10.84 3.21 -20.76
CA PHE A 380 -9.48 2.92 -21.26
C PHE A 380 -9.11 1.43 -21.23
N ILE A 381 -9.94 0.57 -20.67
CA ILE A 381 -9.71 -0.88 -20.75
C ILE A 381 -10.08 -1.33 -22.17
N GLU A 382 -9.10 -1.79 -22.95
CA GLU A 382 -9.30 -2.23 -24.35
C GLU A 382 -9.71 -3.72 -24.43
N GLU A 383 -9.30 -4.54 -23.48
CA GLU A 383 -9.60 -5.97 -23.42
C GLU A 383 -10.98 -6.25 -22.83
N GLU A 384 -11.51 -7.44 -23.08
CA GLU A 384 -12.73 -7.90 -22.39
C GLU A 384 -12.47 -8.07 -20.90
N PHE A 385 -13.42 -7.63 -20.08
CA PHE A 385 -13.33 -7.76 -18.63
C PHE A 385 -14.71 -7.96 -17.99
N TYR A 386 -14.70 -8.49 -16.78
CA TYR A 386 -15.90 -8.85 -16.04
C TYR A 386 -16.02 -7.98 -14.80
N LEU A 387 -17.19 -7.39 -14.61
CA LEU A 387 -17.55 -6.68 -13.38
C LEU A 387 -18.67 -7.45 -12.69
N VAL A 388 -18.39 -7.90 -11.46
CA VAL A 388 -19.31 -8.72 -10.68
C VAL A 388 -19.72 -7.98 -9.41
N VAL A 389 -21.03 -7.87 -9.14
CA VAL A 389 -21.55 -7.31 -7.88
C VAL A 389 -22.49 -8.31 -7.24
N ASP A 390 -22.09 -8.86 -6.09
CA ASP A 390 -22.87 -9.86 -5.38
C ASP A 390 -23.63 -9.28 -4.20
N GLY A 391 -24.84 -9.78 -3.99
CA GLY A 391 -25.60 -9.57 -2.76
C GLY A 391 -26.35 -8.23 -2.64
N LEU A 392 -26.91 -7.68 -3.74
CA LEU A 392 -27.64 -6.41 -3.70
C LEU A 392 -28.83 -6.41 -2.71
N ASP A 393 -29.47 -7.55 -2.49
CA ASP A 393 -30.58 -7.68 -1.55
C ASP A 393 -30.17 -7.46 -0.09
N HIS A 394 -28.89 -7.51 0.23
CA HIS A 394 -28.39 -7.23 1.57
C HIS A 394 -28.31 -5.73 1.90
N ILE A 395 -28.20 -4.83 0.91
CA ILE A 395 -28.05 -3.39 1.12
C ILE A 395 -29.18 -2.82 1.98
N ALA A 396 -30.44 -3.07 1.61
CA ALA A 396 -31.58 -2.59 2.36
C ALA A 396 -31.65 -3.18 3.77
N ARG A 397 -31.21 -4.42 3.94
CA ARG A 397 -31.21 -5.13 5.23
C ARG A 397 -30.18 -4.57 6.19
N GLU A 398 -28.95 -4.43 5.72
CA GLU A 398 -27.87 -3.83 6.51
C GLU A 398 -28.17 -2.37 6.85
N TYR A 399 -28.79 -1.62 5.95
CA TYR A 399 -29.27 -0.28 6.24
C TYR A 399 -30.29 -0.23 7.38
N GLU A 400 -31.32 -1.08 7.34
CA GLU A 400 -32.34 -1.13 8.40
C GLU A 400 -31.77 -1.46 9.79
N LEU A 401 -30.69 -2.25 9.84
CA LEU A 401 -29.99 -2.55 11.08
C LEU A 401 -29.11 -1.39 11.57
N ASN A 402 -28.65 -0.53 10.66
CA ASN A 402 -27.61 0.47 10.91
C ASN A 402 -28.00 1.90 10.51
N LYS A 403 -29.28 2.20 10.35
CA LYS A 403 -29.79 3.53 9.90
C LYS A 403 -29.40 4.72 10.78
N ASP A 404 -28.99 4.45 12.01
CA ASP A 404 -28.46 5.48 12.89
C ASP A 404 -26.99 5.86 12.55
N PHE A 405 -26.30 5.04 11.75
CA PHE A 405 -24.88 5.21 11.39
C PHE A 405 -24.67 5.67 9.94
N ILE A 406 -25.64 5.49 9.07
CA ILE A 406 -25.55 5.76 7.64
C ILE A 406 -26.84 6.40 7.10
N SER A 407 -26.71 7.33 6.18
CA SER A 407 -27.86 7.96 5.52
C SER A 407 -28.31 7.15 4.30
N HIS A 408 -29.58 7.33 3.89
CA HIS A 408 -30.12 6.65 2.71
C HIS A 408 -29.36 7.00 1.41
N SER A 409 -28.91 8.23 1.29
CA SER A 409 -28.14 8.68 0.11
C SER A 409 -26.77 8.00 -0.03
N GLU A 410 -26.20 7.47 1.06
CA GLU A 410 -24.90 6.79 1.01
C GLU A 410 -25.00 5.35 0.52
N ILE A 411 -26.21 4.76 0.46
CA ILE A 411 -26.45 3.35 0.11
C ILE A 411 -27.10 3.13 -1.26
N GLU A 412 -27.13 4.14 -2.11
CA GLU A 412 -27.81 4.09 -3.41
C GLU A 412 -27.03 3.31 -4.49
N ILE A 413 -26.31 2.25 -4.10
CA ILE A 413 -25.51 1.40 -5.00
C ILE A 413 -26.31 0.92 -6.22
N ILE A 414 -27.57 0.50 -6.01
CA ILE A 414 -28.44 0.02 -7.10
C ILE A 414 -28.68 1.12 -8.12
N SER A 415 -28.98 2.33 -7.67
CA SER A 415 -29.19 3.49 -8.54
C SER A 415 -27.93 3.86 -9.30
N GLU A 416 -26.80 3.85 -8.62
CA GLU A 416 -25.48 4.16 -9.22
C GLU A 416 -25.10 3.13 -10.29
N LEU A 417 -25.27 1.84 -10.04
CA LEU A 417 -24.99 0.78 -11.04
C LEU A 417 -25.87 0.91 -12.29
N LEU A 418 -27.09 1.41 -12.15
CA LEU A 418 -27.99 1.67 -13.29
C LEU A 418 -27.60 2.91 -14.10
N GLU A 419 -26.79 3.81 -13.52
CA GLU A 419 -26.36 5.07 -14.11
C GLU A 419 -24.94 5.03 -14.68
N ILE A 420 -24.12 4.05 -14.30
CA ILE A 420 -22.76 3.88 -14.84
C ILE A 420 -22.86 3.50 -16.32
N ASP A 421 -22.10 4.21 -17.15
CA ASP A 421 -21.95 3.89 -18.57
C ASP A 421 -20.85 2.85 -18.78
N PHE A 422 -21.26 1.57 -18.76
CA PHE A 422 -20.33 0.47 -18.95
C PHE A 422 -19.98 0.30 -20.43
N PRO A 423 -18.71 0.21 -20.82
CA PRO A 423 -18.29 0.02 -22.20
C PRO A 423 -18.73 -1.35 -22.75
N ASP A 424 -18.75 -1.47 -24.09
CA ASP A 424 -19.23 -2.68 -24.78
C ASP A 424 -18.38 -3.95 -24.53
N ASN A 425 -17.13 -3.80 -24.12
CA ASN A 425 -16.22 -4.89 -23.74
C ASN A 425 -16.34 -5.30 -22.26
N CYS A 426 -17.25 -4.69 -21.49
CA CYS A 426 -17.52 -5.01 -20.10
C CYS A 426 -18.71 -5.97 -19.98
N TYR A 427 -18.48 -7.15 -19.36
CA TYR A 427 -19.52 -8.08 -18.94
C TYR A 427 -19.93 -7.74 -17.50
N VAL A 428 -21.20 -7.33 -17.30
CA VAL A 428 -21.71 -6.95 -15.97
C VAL A 428 -22.60 -8.06 -15.43
N ILE A 429 -22.23 -8.57 -14.27
CA ILE A 429 -22.89 -9.67 -13.56
C ILE A 429 -23.31 -9.17 -12.19
N ILE A 430 -24.59 -9.26 -11.90
CA ILE A 430 -25.18 -8.84 -10.62
C ILE A 430 -25.87 -10.02 -9.98
N SER A 431 -25.70 -10.21 -8.70
CA SER A 431 -26.41 -11.25 -7.96
C SER A 431 -27.33 -10.65 -6.91
N SER A 432 -28.55 -11.18 -6.82
CA SER A 432 -29.54 -10.76 -5.84
C SER A 432 -30.61 -11.82 -5.59
N GLN A 433 -31.28 -11.76 -4.45
CA GLN A 433 -32.60 -12.37 -4.30
C GLN A 433 -33.65 -11.62 -5.15
N PRO A 434 -34.81 -12.21 -5.44
CA PRO A 434 -35.90 -11.50 -6.11
C PRO A 434 -36.36 -10.31 -5.24
N ILE A 435 -35.98 -9.09 -5.66
CA ILE A 435 -36.37 -7.80 -5.07
C ILE A 435 -37.01 -6.93 -6.17
N ASP A 436 -37.80 -5.95 -5.78
CA ASP A 436 -38.53 -5.08 -6.71
C ASP A 436 -37.55 -4.29 -7.64
N GLU A 437 -36.37 -3.97 -7.16
CA GLU A 437 -35.34 -3.24 -7.88
C GLU A 437 -34.79 -4.00 -9.10
N ILE A 438 -34.91 -5.33 -9.15
CA ILE A 438 -34.49 -6.14 -10.31
C ILE A 438 -35.24 -5.71 -11.58
N GLU A 439 -36.50 -5.28 -11.47
CA GLU A 439 -37.28 -4.79 -12.62
C GLU A 439 -36.66 -3.54 -13.25
N LYS A 440 -35.96 -2.70 -12.47
CA LYS A 440 -35.21 -1.55 -13.00
C LYS A 440 -34.05 -2.00 -13.90
N PHE A 441 -33.33 -3.04 -13.52
CA PHE A 441 -32.24 -3.61 -14.33
C PHE A 441 -32.80 -4.28 -15.60
N LYS A 442 -33.92 -5.00 -15.54
CA LYS A 442 -34.57 -5.57 -16.72
C LYS A 442 -34.93 -4.47 -17.72
N SER A 443 -35.38 -3.31 -17.25
CA SER A 443 -35.68 -2.16 -18.11
C SER A 443 -34.43 -1.58 -18.81
N LYS A 444 -33.23 -1.90 -18.34
CA LYS A 444 -31.92 -1.54 -18.89
C LYS A 444 -31.28 -2.71 -19.68
N ASN A 445 -32.08 -3.65 -20.16
CA ASN A 445 -31.67 -4.81 -20.96
C ASN A 445 -30.74 -5.82 -20.24
N TYR A 446 -30.86 -5.96 -18.91
CA TYR A 446 -30.22 -7.06 -18.23
C TYR A 446 -31.03 -8.34 -18.40
N SER A 447 -30.39 -9.44 -18.78
CA SER A 447 -30.98 -10.78 -18.81
C SER A 447 -30.98 -11.38 -17.41
N VAL A 448 -32.00 -12.17 -17.09
CA VAL A 448 -32.09 -12.84 -15.80
C VAL A 448 -31.69 -14.29 -15.94
N PHE A 449 -30.71 -14.72 -15.16
CA PHE A 449 -30.35 -16.10 -14.96
C PHE A 449 -30.92 -16.58 -13.62
N GLU A 450 -31.94 -17.43 -13.66
CA GLU A 450 -32.54 -18.00 -12.46
C GLU A 450 -31.79 -19.28 -12.09
N ILE A 451 -31.36 -19.38 -10.81
CA ILE A 451 -30.74 -20.58 -10.29
C ILE A 451 -31.78 -21.68 -10.14
N GLU A 452 -31.58 -22.77 -10.84
CA GLU A 452 -32.43 -23.96 -10.73
C GLU A 452 -32.17 -24.67 -9.39
N PRO A 453 -33.23 -25.31 -8.80
CA PRO A 453 -33.03 -26.22 -7.68
C PRO A 453 -32.08 -27.35 -8.01
N TRP A 454 -31.26 -27.78 -7.06
CA TRP A 454 -30.33 -28.89 -7.23
C TRP A 454 -31.03 -30.19 -7.61
N GLY A 455 -30.37 -30.94 -8.47
CA GLY A 455 -30.82 -32.30 -8.84
C GLY A 455 -30.16 -33.37 -7.98
N ILE A 456 -30.44 -34.64 -8.31
CA ILE A 456 -30.00 -35.77 -7.51
C ILE A 456 -28.47 -35.95 -7.47
N GLU A 457 -27.75 -35.55 -8.54
CA GLU A 457 -26.28 -35.71 -8.61
C GLU A 457 -25.58 -34.70 -7.69
N GLN A 458 -26.08 -33.47 -7.60
CA GLN A 458 -25.58 -32.45 -6.64
C GLN A 458 -25.85 -32.91 -5.20
N VAL A 459 -27.01 -33.48 -4.91
CA VAL A 459 -27.34 -34.05 -3.58
C VAL A 459 -26.35 -35.16 -3.22
N LYS A 460 -26.09 -36.12 -4.14
CA LYS A 460 -25.12 -37.20 -3.93
C LYS A 460 -23.69 -36.66 -3.73
N SER A 461 -23.32 -35.64 -4.51
CA SER A 461 -22.01 -34.99 -4.38
C SER A 461 -21.85 -34.33 -3.00
N LEU A 462 -22.87 -33.61 -2.54
CA LEU A 462 -22.84 -33.00 -1.22
C LEU A 462 -22.83 -34.06 -0.09
N MET A 463 -23.60 -35.15 -0.19
CA MET A 463 -23.56 -36.24 0.78
C MET A 463 -22.14 -36.81 0.94
N LYS A 464 -21.38 -36.94 -0.16
CA LYS A 464 -19.99 -37.41 -0.12
C LYS A 464 -19.07 -36.47 0.63
N THR A 465 -19.25 -35.16 0.50
CA THR A 465 -18.43 -34.16 1.24
C THR A 465 -18.70 -34.26 2.75
N PHE A 466 -19.92 -34.65 3.15
CA PHE A 466 -20.27 -34.91 4.55
C PHE A 466 -19.90 -36.34 4.99
N GLN A 467 -19.17 -37.12 4.16
CA GLN A 467 -18.76 -38.49 4.44
C GLN A 467 -19.96 -39.46 4.65
N ILE A 468 -21.12 -39.15 4.07
CA ILE A 468 -22.28 -40.05 4.08
C ILE A 468 -22.13 -41.03 2.92
N SER A 469 -21.91 -42.30 3.25
CA SER A 469 -21.71 -43.43 2.33
C SER A 469 -22.68 -44.59 2.67
N ASP A 470 -22.72 -45.58 1.81
CA ASP A 470 -23.59 -46.77 2.03
C ASP A 470 -23.26 -47.51 3.35
N ASP A 471 -22.03 -47.34 3.89
CA ASP A 471 -21.62 -48.02 5.14
C ASP A 471 -22.31 -47.44 6.40
N ILE A 472 -22.86 -46.20 6.34
CA ILE A 472 -23.56 -45.56 7.45
C ILE A 472 -25.06 -45.39 7.20
N ILE A 473 -25.57 -45.90 6.08
CA ILE A 473 -26.99 -45.88 5.75
C ILE A 473 -27.61 -47.20 6.18
N GLU A 474 -28.59 -47.14 7.10
CA GLU A 474 -29.32 -48.27 7.56
C GLU A 474 -30.56 -48.53 6.67
N ASP A 475 -30.80 -49.79 6.30
CA ASP A 475 -31.98 -50.29 5.58
C ASP A 475 -32.24 -49.65 4.18
N ASP A 476 -31.28 -48.92 3.61
CA ASP A 476 -31.40 -48.23 2.32
C ASP A 476 -30.03 -48.12 1.59
N ASP A 477 -30.02 -47.52 0.42
CA ASP A 477 -28.79 -47.17 -0.34
C ASP A 477 -28.68 -45.67 -0.55
N ILE A 478 -27.48 -45.20 -0.94
CA ILE A 478 -27.18 -43.78 -1.16
C ILE A 478 -28.12 -43.16 -2.21
N SER A 479 -28.56 -43.91 -3.21
CA SER A 479 -29.47 -43.44 -4.27
C SER A 479 -30.88 -43.23 -3.77
N SER A 480 -31.40 -44.10 -2.93
CA SER A 480 -32.71 -43.98 -2.26
C SER A 480 -32.73 -42.81 -1.29
N ILE A 481 -31.71 -42.73 -0.44
CA ILE A 481 -31.59 -41.61 0.54
C ILE A 481 -31.42 -40.29 -0.18
N SER A 482 -30.60 -40.22 -1.23
CA SER A 482 -30.43 -38.96 -1.98
C SER A 482 -31.72 -38.49 -2.67
N ALA A 483 -32.50 -39.40 -3.22
CA ALA A 483 -33.80 -39.10 -3.80
C ALA A 483 -34.80 -38.62 -2.72
N TYR A 484 -34.72 -39.18 -1.54
CA TYR A 484 -35.54 -38.81 -0.41
C TYR A 484 -35.18 -37.41 0.14
N LEU A 485 -33.87 -37.14 0.29
CA LEU A 485 -33.35 -35.82 0.66
C LEU A 485 -33.70 -34.75 -0.39
N LEU A 486 -33.60 -35.08 -1.68
CA LEU A 486 -34.01 -34.18 -2.76
C LEU A 486 -35.50 -33.80 -2.64
N LYS A 487 -36.38 -34.81 -2.41
CA LYS A 487 -37.79 -34.53 -2.19
C LYS A 487 -38.03 -33.66 -0.96
N LYS A 488 -37.34 -33.94 0.15
CA LYS A 488 -37.45 -33.24 1.43
C LYS A 488 -36.99 -31.77 1.32
N SER A 489 -35.90 -31.50 0.61
CA SER A 489 -35.30 -30.21 0.45
C SER A 489 -35.81 -29.43 -0.76
N GLN A 490 -36.51 -30.07 -1.70
CA GLN A 490 -36.87 -29.49 -3.00
C GLN A 490 -35.64 -28.91 -3.76
N GLY A 491 -34.45 -29.45 -3.51
CA GLY A 491 -33.22 -29.04 -4.13
C GLY A 491 -32.60 -27.72 -3.60
N ASN A 492 -33.07 -27.22 -2.43
CA ASN A 492 -32.44 -26.03 -1.84
C ASN A 492 -31.11 -26.42 -1.18
N ALA A 493 -30.00 -25.81 -1.65
CA ALA A 493 -28.65 -26.12 -1.23
C ALA A 493 -28.40 -25.89 0.27
N LEU A 494 -28.83 -24.75 0.80
CA LEU A 494 -28.67 -24.42 2.22
C LEU A 494 -29.43 -25.38 3.13
N TYR A 495 -30.67 -25.70 2.76
CA TYR A 495 -31.46 -26.62 3.52
C TYR A 495 -30.89 -28.04 3.52
N LEU A 496 -30.40 -28.52 2.38
CA LEU A 496 -29.65 -29.77 2.27
C LEU A 496 -28.42 -29.76 3.20
N SER A 497 -27.64 -28.71 3.17
CA SER A 497 -26.48 -28.54 4.07
C SER A 497 -26.88 -28.64 5.54
N TYR A 498 -28.00 -28.03 5.94
CA TYR A 498 -28.50 -28.10 7.32
C TYR A 498 -28.91 -29.51 7.71
N ILE A 499 -29.63 -30.23 6.82
CA ILE A 499 -30.02 -31.61 7.07
C ILE A 499 -28.76 -32.51 7.21
N LEU A 500 -27.79 -32.37 6.31
CA LEU A 500 -26.57 -33.19 6.33
C LEU A 500 -25.69 -32.87 7.55
N ARG A 501 -25.63 -31.65 7.99
CA ARG A 501 -24.95 -31.24 9.25
C ARG A 501 -25.62 -31.85 10.47
N GLN A 502 -26.97 -31.98 10.46
CA GLN A 502 -27.73 -32.63 11.54
C GLN A 502 -27.53 -34.15 11.54
N LEU A 503 -27.35 -34.76 10.35
CA LEU A 503 -27.15 -36.21 10.20
C LEU A 503 -25.70 -36.63 10.39
N ARG A 504 -24.78 -35.73 10.49
CA ARG A 504 -23.36 -36.00 10.64
C ARG A 504 -23.08 -36.84 11.87
N ASN A 505 -22.31 -37.89 11.73
CA ASN A 505 -21.95 -38.87 12.79
C ASN A 505 -23.16 -39.70 13.34
N LEU A 506 -24.26 -39.79 12.60
CA LEU A 506 -25.37 -40.64 12.92
C LEU A 506 -25.52 -41.74 11.86
N ASP A 507 -26.11 -42.89 12.25
CA ASP A 507 -26.52 -43.88 11.30
C ASP A 507 -27.76 -43.35 10.56
N VAL A 508 -27.64 -43.13 9.26
CA VAL A 508 -28.65 -42.40 8.48
C VAL A 508 -29.75 -43.37 8.03
N ASN A 509 -30.98 -43.08 8.43
CA ASN A 509 -32.17 -43.80 7.96
C ASN A 509 -33.34 -42.83 7.68
N ARG A 510 -34.39 -43.34 7.04
CA ARG A 510 -35.55 -42.52 6.68
C ARG A 510 -36.28 -41.96 7.88
N GLU A 511 -36.38 -42.67 9.00
CA GLU A 511 -37.08 -42.24 10.20
C GLU A 511 -36.48 -40.97 10.77
N LEU A 512 -35.15 -40.89 10.83
CA LEU A 512 -34.43 -39.68 11.25
C LEU A 512 -34.68 -38.48 10.31
N ILE A 513 -34.73 -38.75 9.00
CA ILE A 513 -34.98 -37.71 8.00
C ILE A 513 -36.44 -37.26 8.09
N ASP A 514 -37.42 -38.17 8.42
CA ASP A 514 -38.83 -37.84 8.55
C ASP A 514 -39.10 -36.92 9.73
N GLU A 515 -38.34 -37.00 10.80
CA GLU A 515 -38.43 -36.08 11.94
C GLU A 515 -38.13 -34.61 11.57
N ILE A 516 -37.32 -34.40 10.52
CA ILE A 516 -36.95 -33.09 10.04
C ILE A 516 -38.13 -32.51 9.23
N PRO A 517 -38.54 -31.25 9.39
CA PRO A 517 -39.64 -30.67 8.62
C PRO A 517 -39.37 -30.64 7.13
N ASP A 518 -40.39 -30.62 6.28
CA ASP A 518 -40.26 -30.37 4.86
C ASP A 518 -39.84 -28.92 4.60
N TYR A 519 -39.03 -28.74 3.50
CA TYR A 519 -38.63 -27.41 3.08
C TYR A 519 -39.77 -26.44 2.90
N ASP A 520 -39.58 -25.21 3.36
CA ASP A 520 -40.35 -24.06 3.01
C ASP A 520 -39.42 -22.90 2.60
N ILE A 521 -39.83 -22.05 1.69
CA ILE A 521 -39.02 -20.99 1.10
C ILE A 521 -38.32 -20.11 2.15
N SER A 522 -38.99 -19.87 3.28
CA SER A 522 -38.47 -19.05 4.38
C SER A 522 -37.63 -19.83 5.39
N LEU A 523 -37.52 -21.15 5.27
CA LEU A 523 -36.89 -22.06 6.23
C LEU A 523 -37.52 -21.97 7.65
N SER A 524 -38.65 -21.33 7.81
CA SER A 524 -39.28 -21.03 9.11
C SER A 524 -39.66 -22.28 9.88
N LYS A 525 -40.15 -23.32 9.18
CA LYS A 525 -40.53 -24.59 9.81
C LYS A 525 -39.29 -25.26 10.44
N TYR A 526 -38.16 -25.30 9.72
CA TYR A 526 -36.96 -25.90 10.22
C TYR A 526 -36.36 -25.11 11.39
N TYR A 527 -36.34 -23.78 11.26
CA TYR A 527 -35.84 -22.91 12.33
C TYR A 527 -36.71 -23.04 13.59
N SER A 528 -38.03 -23.09 13.43
CA SER A 528 -38.97 -23.35 14.54
C SER A 528 -38.73 -24.70 15.19
N TYR A 529 -38.53 -25.74 14.41
CA TYR A 529 -38.23 -27.09 14.87
C TYR A 529 -37.01 -27.14 15.79
N LEU A 530 -35.87 -26.53 15.36
CA LEU A 530 -34.68 -26.46 16.19
C LEU A 530 -34.84 -25.51 17.38
N TYR A 531 -35.46 -24.34 17.17
CA TYR A 531 -35.68 -23.34 18.23
C TYR A 531 -36.53 -23.90 19.39
N THR A 532 -37.50 -24.75 19.11
CA THR A 532 -38.34 -25.39 20.17
C THR A 532 -37.59 -26.47 20.96
N LYS A 533 -36.50 -27.01 20.47
CA LYS A 533 -35.64 -27.99 21.17
C LYS A 533 -34.61 -27.34 22.10
N VAL A 534 -34.39 -26.03 21.98
CA VAL A 534 -33.43 -25.28 22.82
C VAL A 534 -34.00 -25.12 24.21
N HIS A 535 -33.20 -25.36 25.24
CA HIS A 535 -33.61 -25.26 26.63
C HIS A 535 -33.53 -23.83 27.17
N ASN A 536 -32.51 -23.08 26.73
CA ASN A 536 -32.30 -21.70 27.18
C ASN A 536 -32.30 -20.72 26.00
N ASN A 537 -33.38 -19.96 25.86
CA ASN A 537 -33.50 -18.96 24.79
C ASN A 537 -32.39 -17.86 24.84
N HIS A 538 -31.79 -17.62 26.02
CA HIS A 538 -30.72 -16.65 26.11
C HIS A 538 -29.47 -17.09 25.31
N THR A 539 -29.20 -18.40 25.15
CA THR A 539 -28.13 -18.91 24.27
C THR A 539 -28.37 -18.47 22.83
N VAL A 540 -29.61 -18.68 22.33
CA VAL A 540 -29.96 -18.26 20.95
C VAL A 540 -29.93 -16.75 20.81
N ASN A 541 -30.44 -16.01 21.80
CA ASN A 541 -30.49 -14.56 21.80
C ASN A 541 -29.08 -13.97 21.76
N ALA A 542 -28.14 -14.51 22.56
CA ALA A 542 -26.76 -14.08 22.55
C ALA A 542 -26.10 -14.32 21.19
N LEU A 543 -26.25 -15.53 20.61
CA LEU A 543 -25.72 -15.85 19.28
C LEU A 543 -26.32 -14.95 18.19
N CYS A 544 -27.64 -14.65 18.27
CA CYS A 544 -28.32 -13.77 17.32
C CYS A 544 -27.99 -12.29 17.49
N GLY A 545 -27.56 -11.87 18.68
CA GLY A 545 -27.18 -10.49 18.97
C GLY A 545 -25.71 -10.17 18.69
N ALA A 546 -24.86 -11.20 18.66
CA ALA A 546 -23.41 -11.04 18.47
C ALA A 546 -23.05 -10.97 16.98
N ASP A 547 -22.20 -9.99 16.65
CA ASP A 547 -21.52 -9.87 15.37
C ASP A 547 -20.08 -10.45 15.46
N PHE A 548 -19.84 -11.31 16.46
CA PHE A 548 -18.56 -11.95 16.79
C PHE A 548 -18.79 -13.37 17.32
N TYR A 549 -17.74 -14.18 17.37
CA TYR A 549 -17.82 -15.55 17.86
C TYR A 549 -17.88 -15.60 19.39
N LEU A 550 -18.73 -16.44 19.92
CA LEU A 550 -18.91 -16.66 21.35
C LEU A 550 -18.45 -18.09 21.73
N GLY A 551 -17.47 -18.20 22.61
CA GLY A 551 -17.05 -19.48 23.16
C GLY A 551 -18.07 -20.07 24.12
N LEU A 552 -17.95 -21.37 24.44
CA LEU A 552 -18.82 -22.00 25.43
C LEU A 552 -18.80 -21.28 26.78
N ASN A 553 -17.61 -20.88 27.24
CA ASN A 553 -17.45 -20.13 28.49
C ASN A 553 -18.14 -18.76 28.43
N ASP A 554 -18.01 -18.04 27.29
CA ASP A 554 -18.68 -16.76 27.08
C ASP A 554 -20.21 -16.92 27.20
N LEU A 555 -20.75 -17.94 26.53
CA LEU A 555 -22.19 -18.26 26.57
C LEU A 555 -22.66 -18.65 27.97
N MET A 556 -21.85 -19.40 28.72
CA MET A 556 -22.15 -19.76 30.12
C MET A 556 -22.20 -18.52 31.02
N GLU A 557 -21.27 -17.61 30.86
CA GLU A 557 -21.26 -16.32 31.58
C GLU A 557 -22.45 -15.43 31.23
N ILE A 558 -22.80 -15.33 29.94
CA ILE A 558 -23.89 -14.49 29.43
C ILE A 558 -25.24 -15.02 29.93
N THR A 559 -25.42 -16.32 29.83
CA THR A 559 -26.70 -16.96 30.20
C THR A 559 -26.89 -17.15 31.71
N GLY A 560 -25.80 -17.17 32.47
CA GLY A 560 -25.79 -17.49 33.89
C GLY A 560 -26.18 -18.95 34.22
N ASP A 561 -26.30 -19.81 33.22
CA ASP A 561 -26.71 -21.21 33.34
C ASP A 561 -25.86 -22.12 32.45
N GLY A 562 -24.75 -22.60 32.99
CA GLY A 562 -23.83 -23.49 32.26
C GLY A 562 -24.39 -24.87 31.94
N LYS A 563 -25.49 -25.28 32.59
CA LYS A 563 -25.98 -26.65 32.50
C LYS A 563 -26.49 -27.03 31.10
N TYR A 564 -27.12 -26.12 30.40
CA TYR A 564 -27.80 -26.41 29.14
C TYR A 564 -27.08 -25.85 27.91
N VAL A 565 -26.06 -25.00 28.08
CA VAL A 565 -25.38 -24.32 26.96
C VAL A 565 -24.81 -25.34 25.96
N GLU A 566 -24.13 -26.38 26.42
CA GLU A 566 -23.56 -27.40 25.54
C GLU A 566 -24.65 -28.17 24.79
N GLN A 567 -25.75 -28.48 25.46
CA GLN A 567 -26.90 -29.16 24.83
C GLN A 567 -27.54 -28.25 23.77
N ASP A 568 -27.74 -26.97 24.09
CA ASP A 568 -28.32 -25.99 23.17
C ASP A 568 -27.42 -25.77 21.96
N ILE A 569 -26.11 -25.71 22.15
CA ILE A 569 -25.14 -25.65 21.04
C ILE A 569 -25.21 -26.90 20.19
N SER A 570 -25.31 -28.10 20.80
CA SER A 570 -25.47 -29.34 20.05
C SER A 570 -26.74 -29.34 19.20
N VAL A 571 -27.88 -28.88 19.74
CA VAL A 571 -29.13 -28.74 18.99
C VAL A 571 -29.01 -27.75 17.85
N LEU A 572 -28.33 -26.63 18.08
CA LEU A 572 -28.16 -25.55 17.10
C LEU A 572 -27.01 -25.79 16.11
N HIS A 573 -26.16 -26.81 16.35
CA HIS A 573 -24.95 -27.09 15.56
C HIS A 573 -25.19 -27.02 14.02
N PRO A 574 -26.31 -27.50 13.45
CA PRO A 574 -26.54 -27.37 12.00
C PRO A 574 -26.60 -25.93 11.51
N LEU A 575 -27.00 -24.99 12.38
CA LEU A 575 -27.17 -23.55 12.11
C LEU A 575 -25.95 -22.71 12.49
N LEU A 576 -24.92 -23.33 13.08
CA LEU A 576 -23.75 -22.63 13.58
C LEU A 576 -22.51 -22.90 12.72
N ILE A 577 -21.60 -21.96 12.76
CA ILE A 577 -20.23 -22.11 12.30
C ILE A 577 -19.31 -22.00 13.54
N GLU A 578 -18.35 -22.89 13.61
CA GLU A 578 -17.33 -22.88 14.65
C GLU A 578 -16.05 -22.25 14.10
N ASN A 579 -15.50 -21.30 14.85
CA ASN A 579 -14.18 -20.75 14.54
C ASN A 579 -13.10 -21.66 15.12
N THR A 580 -12.33 -22.31 14.28
CA THR A 580 -11.29 -23.26 14.68
C THR A 580 -10.16 -22.61 15.49
N LEU A 581 -9.96 -21.29 15.37
CA LEU A 581 -8.91 -20.55 16.05
C LEU A 581 -9.31 -20.13 17.48
N SER A 582 -10.56 -19.65 17.64
CA SER A 582 -11.08 -19.18 18.93
C SER A 582 -11.89 -20.24 19.68
N GLY A 583 -12.32 -21.30 19.01
CA GLY A 583 -13.25 -22.31 19.54
C GLY A 583 -14.64 -21.72 19.81
N GLY A 584 -14.97 -20.59 19.21
CA GLY A 584 -16.25 -19.91 19.38
C GLY A 584 -17.25 -20.25 18.29
N PHE A 585 -18.53 -20.01 18.60
CA PHE A 585 -19.65 -20.26 17.70
C PHE A 585 -20.29 -18.97 17.23
N SER A 586 -20.76 -18.95 16.00
CA SER A 586 -21.59 -17.91 15.45
C SER A 586 -22.63 -18.50 14.50
N ILE A 587 -23.60 -17.70 14.09
CA ILE A 587 -24.65 -18.15 13.17
C ILE A 587 -24.06 -18.30 11.77
N TYR A 588 -24.34 -19.47 11.15
CA TYR A 588 -23.84 -19.80 9.81
C TYR A 588 -24.47 -18.95 8.71
N HIS A 589 -25.78 -18.68 8.80
CA HIS A 589 -26.50 -17.97 7.75
C HIS A 589 -27.49 -16.95 8.35
N GLU A 590 -27.50 -15.74 7.83
CA GLU A 590 -28.27 -14.59 8.31
C GLU A 590 -29.79 -14.86 8.40
N SER A 591 -30.33 -15.75 7.57
CA SER A 591 -31.78 -16.06 7.59
C SER A 591 -32.27 -16.63 8.92
N PHE A 592 -31.45 -17.37 9.66
CA PHE A 592 -31.80 -17.85 11.00
C PHE A 592 -31.84 -16.68 12.02
N ARG A 593 -30.87 -15.78 11.99
CA ARG A 593 -30.86 -14.55 12.82
C ARG A 593 -32.14 -13.74 12.61
N ARG A 594 -32.52 -13.53 11.35
CA ARG A 594 -33.76 -12.80 10.99
C ARG A 594 -34.98 -13.48 11.50
N PHE A 595 -35.09 -14.80 11.35
CA PHE A 595 -36.22 -15.59 11.87
C PHE A 595 -36.39 -15.41 13.39
N VAL A 596 -35.28 -15.53 14.16
CA VAL A 596 -35.30 -15.38 15.62
C VAL A 596 -35.73 -13.95 16.02
N LEU A 597 -35.09 -12.92 15.43
CA LEU A 597 -35.43 -11.51 15.74
C LEU A 597 -36.88 -11.17 15.38
N ALA A 598 -37.39 -11.65 14.24
CA ALA A 598 -38.78 -11.48 13.86
C ALA A 598 -39.73 -12.18 14.84
N SER A 599 -39.43 -13.44 15.19
CA SER A 599 -40.25 -14.20 16.18
C SER A 599 -40.29 -13.54 17.56
N LEU A 600 -39.17 -12.91 18.01
CA LEU A 600 -39.13 -12.17 19.25
C LEU A 600 -39.96 -10.87 19.16
N LYS A 601 -39.89 -10.14 18.03
CA LYS A 601 -40.76 -8.97 17.79
C LYS A 601 -42.23 -9.34 17.80
N ASP A 602 -42.63 -10.42 17.16
CA ASP A 602 -44.00 -10.90 17.13
C ASP A 602 -44.52 -11.26 18.53
N LYS A 603 -43.64 -11.81 19.36
CA LYS A 603 -43.90 -12.07 20.79
C LYS A 603 -43.82 -10.81 21.67
N ARG A 604 -43.57 -9.64 21.09
CA ARG A 604 -43.37 -8.37 21.79
C ARG A 604 -42.23 -8.39 22.83
N VAL A 605 -41.19 -9.17 22.57
CA VAL A 605 -39.98 -9.20 23.40
C VAL A 605 -39.14 -7.98 23.05
N ASP A 606 -38.66 -7.28 24.05
CA ASP A 606 -37.75 -6.15 23.90
C ASP A 606 -36.39 -6.65 23.45
N LEU A 607 -36.03 -6.40 22.17
CA LEU A 607 -34.76 -6.81 21.57
C LEU A 607 -33.57 -6.04 22.15
N GLU A 608 -33.75 -4.73 22.44
CA GLU A 608 -32.69 -3.90 23.01
C GLU A 608 -32.23 -4.50 24.35
N ARG A 609 -33.14 -5.02 25.15
CA ARG A 609 -32.85 -5.63 26.45
C ARG A 609 -32.43 -7.10 26.35
N ASN A 610 -33.18 -7.91 25.61
CA ASN A 610 -33.10 -9.39 25.70
C ASN A 610 -32.14 -10.02 24.67
N VAL A 611 -31.71 -9.26 23.69
CA VAL A 611 -30.72 -9.72 22.66
C VAL A 611 -29.41 -8.94 22.81
N TYR A 612 -29.44 -7.66 22.57
CA TYR A 612 -28.22 -6.83 22.59
C TYR A 612 -27.79 -6.42 24.02
N GLY A 613 -28.77 -6.20 24.93
CA GLY A 613 -28.47 -5.78 26.30
C GLY A 613 -27.75 -6.82 27.11
N ILE A 614 -28.07 -8.10 26.92
CA ILE A 614 -27.37 -9.20 27.62
C ILE A 614 -25.87 -9.28 27.24
N LEU A 615 -25.56 -8.96 25.99
CA LEU A 615 -24.18 -8.88 25.52
C LEU A 615 -23.47 -7.65 26.05
N ALA A 616 -24.14 -6.48 26.04
CA ALA A 616 -23.55 -5.26 26.60
C ALA A 616 -23.26 -5.41 28.08
N ASP A 617 -24.22 -5.99 28.86
CA ASP A 617 -24.06 -6.25 30.31
C ASP A 617 -22.87 -7.22 30.60
N TRP A 618 -22.68 -8.20 29.72
CA TRP A 618 -21.55 -9.11 29.84
C TRP A 618 -20.21 -8.43 29.52
N LEU A 619 -20.14 -7.68 28.42
CA LEU A 619 -18.94 -6.96 28.01
C LEU A 619 -18.53 -5.88 28.99
N GLN A 620 -19.50 -5.19 29.62
CA GLN A 620 -19.22 -4.19 30.67
C GLN A 620 -18.60 -4.75 31.93
N LYS A 621 -18.80 -6.03 32.23
CA LYS A 621 -18.16 -6.71 33.37
C LYS A 621 -16.68 -7.02 33.11
N LYS A 622 -16.23 -6.92 31.84
CA LYS A 622 -14.84 -7.16 31.46
C LYS A 622 -14.06 -5.83 31.43
N PRO A 623 -12.76 -5.84 31.66
CA PRO A 623 -11.94 -4.64 31.56
C PRO A 623 -11.93 -4.14 30.11
N PHE A 624 -12.38 -2.89 29.90
CA PHE A 624 -12.64 -2.36 28.56
C PHE A 624 -11.43 -2.37 27.63
N PHE A 625 -10.26 -1.93 28.10
CA PHE A 625 -9.06 -1.84 27.27
C PHE A 625 -8.33 -3.18 27.12
N GLU A 626 -8.43 -4.08 28.07
CA GLU A 626 -7.64 -5.32 28.11
C GLU A 626 -8.35 -6.50 27.46
N PHE A 627 -9.69 -6.47 27.41
CA PHE A 627 -10.51 -7.52 26.80
C PHE A 627 -10.94 -7.12 25.39
N ASP A 628 -10.34 -7.73 24.39
CA ASP A 628 -10.49 -7.35 22.99
C ASP A 628 -11.95 -7.22 22.55
N LYS A 629 -12.81 -8.17 22.89
CA LYS A 629 -14.25 -8.11 22.53
C LYS A 629 -14.95 -6.90 23.14
N SER A 630 -14.61 -6.47 24.36
CA SER A 630 -15.17 -5.24 24.95
C SER A 630 -14.72 -4.02 24.16
N PHE A 631 -13.44 -3.93 23.83
CA PHE A 631 -12.91 -2.82 23.05
C PHE A 631 -13.51 -2.74 21.64
N TYR A 632 -13.70 -3.91 21.01
CA TYR A 632 -14.22 -3.96 19.63
C TYR A 632 -15.74 -3.78 19.52
N TYR A 633 -16.55 -4.15 20.53
CA TYR A 633 -17.99 -4.24 20.33
C TYR A 633 -18.84 -3.47 21.34
N LEU A 634 -18.33 -3.15 22.54
CA LEU A 634 -19.15 -2.56 23.60
C LEU A 634 -19.71 -1.18 23.26
N THR A 635 -18.89 -0.27 22.71
CA THR A 635 -19.34 1.12 22.41
C THR A 635 -20.43 1.14 21.37
N GLU A 636 -20.38 0.28 20.36
CA GLU A 636 -21.40 0.14 19.32
C GLU A 636 -22.69 -0.45 19.88
N LEU A 637 -22.57 -1.51 20.69
CA LEU A 637 -23.75 -2.12 21.35
C LEU A 637 -24.46 -1.12 22.26
N LEU A 638 -23.75 -0.40 23.13
CA LEU A 638 -24.30 0.61 24.01
C LEU A 638 -25.01 1.73 23.21
N TYR A 639 -24.40 2.19 22.14
CA TYR A 639 -25.00 3.17 21.23
C TYR A 639 -26.30 2.63 20.59
N LYS A 640 -26.27 1.39 20.09
CA LYS A 640 -27.39 0.71 19.42
C LYS A 640 -28.61 0.55 20.36
N ILE A 641 -28.37 0.21 21.61
CA ILE A 641 -29.41 0.05 22.64
C ILE A 641 -29.72 1.34 23.41
N LYS A 642 -29.17 2.47 22.98
CA LYS A 642 -29.39 3.83 23.55
C LYS A 642 -29.00 3.94 25.04
N ARG A 643 -28.01 3.15 25.47
CA ARG A 643 -27.41 3.27 26.81
C ARG A 643 -26.29 4.32 26.77
N ASP A 644 -26.64 5.53 26.29
CA ASP A 644 -25.70 6.61 25.99
C ASP A 644 -24.94 7.10 27.22
N ALA A 645 -25.58 7.11 28.39
CA ALA A 645 -24.93 7.50 29.65
C ALA A 645 -23.75 6.57 29.97
N GLU A 646 -23.93 5.27 29.81
CA GLU A 646 -22.90 4.26 30.06
C GLU A 646 -21.78 4.30 29.00
N ASN A 647 -22.16 4.62 27.76
CA ASN A 647 -21.18 4.76 26.70
C ASN A 647 -20.22 5.95 26.94
N ILE A 648 -20.73 7.09 27.42
CA ILE A 648 -19.87 8.24 27.73
C ILE A 648 -19.05 8.05 29.02
N GLU A 649 -19.44 7.15 29.94
CA GLU A 649 -18.63 6.81 31.11
C GLU A 649 -17.32 6.08 30.75
N LEU A 650 -17.24 5.49 29.55
CA LEU A 650 -16.02 4.86 29.07
C LEU A 650 -14.93 5.87 28.69
N ILE A 651 -15.29 7.17 28.51
CA ILE A 651 -14.34 8.19 28.10
C ILE A 651 -13.52 8.68 29.30
N GLU A 652 -12.20 8.66 29.14
CA GLU A 652 -11.24 9.21 30.08
C GLU A 652 -10.15 9.97 29.33
N LYS A 653 -9.42 10.86 30.01
CA LYS A 653 -8.36 11.67 29.37
C LYS A 653 -7.27 10.83 28.73
N GLU A 654 -7.00 9.66 29.27
CA GLU A 654 -5.97 8.74 28.81
C GLU A 654 -6.50 7.71 27.79
N PHE A 655 -7.74 7.84 27.33
CA PHE A 655 -8.38 6.86 26.46
C PHE A 655 -7.53 6.48 25.25
N VAL A 656 -7.01 7.47 24.51
CA VAL A 656 -6.16 7.23 23.33
C VAL A 656 -4.84 6.55 23.74
N LEU A 657 -4.17 7.07 24.77
CA LEU A 657 -2.90 6.50 25.23
C LEU A 657 -3.06 5.06 25.70
N LYS A 658 -4.10 4.75 26.48
CA LYS A 658 -4.39 3.38 26.91
C LYS A 658 -4.69 2.46 25.71
N SER A 659 -5.50 2.94 24.78
CA SER A 659 -5.84 2.16 23.58
C SER A 659 -4.61 1.85 22.73
N VAL A 660 -3.75 2.84 22.52
CA VAL A 660 -2.48 2.68 21.79
C VAL A 660 -1.53 1.77 22.56
N SER A 661 -1.41 1.92 23.90
CA SER A 661 -0.53 1.06 24.71
C SER A 661 -0.99 -0.41 24.74
N GLU A 662 -2.28 -0.69 24.51
CA GLU A 662 -2.78 -2.05 24.30
C GLU A 662 -2.57 -2.56 22.86
N GLY A 663 -2.21 -1.70 21.91
CA GLY A 663 -1.89 -2.08 20.53
C GLY A 663 -3.07 -2.00 19.56
N TYR A 664 -4.17 -1.37 19.94
CA TYR A 664 -5.33 -1.26 19.06
C TYR A 664 -5.08 -0.32 17.87
N SER A 665 -5.65 -0.68 16.72
CA SER A 665 -5.51 0.12 15.49
C SER A 665 -6.19 1.49 15.63
N ARG A 666 -5.62 2.51 15.00
CA ARG A 666 -6.18 3.87 14.98
C ARG A 666 -7.61 3.89 14.43
N LYS A 667 -7.89 3.10 13.39
CA LYS A 667 -9.24 2.94 12.84
C LYS A 667 -10.23 2.51 13.93
N ARG A 668 -9.88 1.52 14.75
CA ARG A 668 -10.74 1.03 15.82
C ARG A 668 -10.93 2.05 16.95
N ILE A 669 -9.85 2.71 17.37
CA ILE A 669 -9.90 3.77 18.38
C ILE A 669 -10.85 4.89 17.92
N ARG A 670 -10.72 5.32 16.68
CA ARG A 670 -11.60 6.32 16.06
C ARG A 670 -13.07 5.91 16.05
N MET A 671 -13.35 4.65 15.71
CA MET A 671 -14.72 4.12 15.73
C MET A 671 -15.34 4.21 17.12
N ASN A 672 -14.62 3.82 18.16
CA ASN A 672 -15.08 3.92 19.54
C ASN A 672 -15.35 5.37 19.95
N LEU A 673 -14.42 6.31 19.68
CA LEU A 673 -14.60 7.72 19.97
C LEU A 673 -15.81 8.31 19.22
N ASN A 674 -16.02 7.93 17.95
CA ASN A 674 -17.18 8.36 17.18
C ASN A 674 -18.51 7.86 17.78
N CYS A 675 -18.57 6.62 18.27
CA CYS A 675 -19.75 6.12 18.98
C CYS A 675 -20.03 6.91 20.26
N ILE A 676 -18.96 7.24 21.01
CA ILE A 676 -19.07 8.07 22.24
C ILE A 676 -19.51 9.50 21.91
N ILE A 677 -18.98 10.12 20.85
CA ILE A 677 -19.38 11.44 20.36
C ILE A 677 -20.88 11.47 20.03
N ARG A 678 -21.35 10.46 19.29
CA ARG A 678 -22.78 10.35 18.93
C ARG A 678 -23.66 10.17 20.18
N SER A 679 -23.22 9.33 21.13
CA SER A 679 -23.89 9.18 22.42
C SER A 679 -23.96 10.50 23.19
N ALA A 680 -22.81 11.21 23.30
CA ALA A 680 -22.73 12.51 23.95
C ALA A 680 -23.62 13.55 23.29
N GLY A 681 -23.69 13.57 21.96
CA GLY A 681 -24.59 14.43 21.18
C GLY A 681 -26.08 14.12 21.48
N ARG A 682 -26.48 12.82 21.50
CA ARG A 682 -27.85 12.36 21.76
C ARG A 682 -28.34 12.80 23.12
N ILE A 683 -27.52 12.70 24.17
CA ILE A 683 -27.89 13.12 25.55
C ILE A 683 -27.46 14.56 25.87
N ARG A 684 -26.92 15.30 24.90
CA ARG A 684 -26.48 16.69 25.02
C ARG A 684 -25.40 16.91 26.10
N ASN A 685 -24.50 15.96 26.26
CA ASN A 685 -23.37 16.11 27.18
C ASN A 685 -22.19 16.81 26.48
N LEU A 686 -22.13 18.14 26.60
CA LEU A 686 -21.11 18.94 25.92
C LEU A 686 -19.68 18.66 26.43
N VAL A 687 -19.53 18.28 27.69
CA VAL A 687 -18.20 17.97 28.26
C VAL A 687 -17.66 16.69 27.62
N ALA A 688 -18.45 15.64 27.60
CA ALA A 688 -18.06 14.38 26.94
C ALA A 688 -17.79 14.59 25.44
N LEU A 689 -18.62 15.41 24.76
CA LEU A 689 -18.45 15.75 23.35
C LEU A 689 -17.11 16.46 23.10
N ALA A 690 -16.79 17.48 23.92
CA ALA A 690 -15.53 18.23 23.81
C ALA A 690 -14.33 17.32 24.11
N THR A 691 -14.40 16.52 25.17
CA THR A 691 -13.31 15.58 25.52
C THR A 691 -13.06 14.58 24.40
N ALA A 692 -14.11 14.00 23.82
CA ALA A 692 -13.96 13.05 22.72
C ALA A 692 -13.40 13.72 21.45
N GLY A 693 -13.78 14.98 21.19
CA GLY A 693 -13.21 15.79 20.11
C GLY A 693 -11.71 16.06 20.29
N GLU A 694 -11.29 16.42 21.50
CA GLU A 694 -9.87 16.60 21.83
C GLU A 694 -9.07 15.28 21.67
N LEU A 695 -9.65 14.15 22.07
CA LEU A 695 -9.03 12.84 21.93
C LEU A 695 -8.91 12.38 20.47
N LEU A 696 -9.89 12.76 19.62
CA LEU A 696 -9.78 12.54 18.18
C LEU A 696 -8.67 13.39 17.57
N ALA A 697 -8.57 14.67 17.94
CA ALA A 697 -7.48 15.52 17.48
C ALA A 697 -6.12 14.95 17.93
N MET A 698 -6.01 14.50 19.20
CA MET A 698 -4.81 13.84 19.69
C MET A 698 -4.47 12.58 18.87
N LEU A 699 -5.46 11.76 18.53
CA LEU A 699 -5.26 10.58 17.71
C LEU A 699 -4.76 10.95 16.30
N ASP A 700 -5.22 12.07 15.75
CA ASP A 700 -4.78 12.58 14.45
C ASP A 700 -3.35 13.11 14.49
N ASP A 701 -2.97 13.78 15.59
CA ASP A 701 -1.60 14.28 15.78
C ASP A 701 -0.58 13.15 16.02
N MET A 702 -1.01 11.95 16.41
CA MET A 702 -0.14 10.78 16.59
C MET A 702 0.29 10.10 15.26
N ASN A 703 0.14 10.75 14.13
CA ASN A 703 0.50 10.22 12.81
C ASN A 703 1.97 9.78 12.67
N GLU A 704 2.87 10.34 13.48
CA GLU A 704 4.28 9.93 13.48
C GLU A 704 4.49 8.48 13.94
N PHE A 705 3.62 7.97 14.81
CA PHE A 705 3.70 6.57 15.24
C PHE A 705 3.45 5.57 14.11
N ASP A 706 2.58 5.90 13.14
CA ASP A 706 2.31 5.02 12.00
C ASP A 706 3.47 4.95 11.00
N SER A 707 4.33 5.96 10.96
CA SER A 707 5.51 5.99 10.08
C SER A 707 6.69 5.17 10.60
N THR A 708 6.68 4.81 11.87
CA THR A 708 7.68 3.97 12.56
C THR A 708 7.06 2.67 13.08
N GLY A 709 6.15 2.09 12.29
CA GLY A 709 5.41 0.90 12.70
C GLY A 709 6.27 -0.25 13.25
N GLU A 710 7.46 -0.45 12.70
CA GLU A 710 8.41 -1.46 13.19
C GLU A 710 8.83 -1.18 14.64
N GLU A 711 9.21 0.04 14.98
CA GLU A 711 9.63 0.42 16.35
C GLU A 711 8.49 0.29 17.35
N TYR A 712 7.28 0.66 16.94
CA TYR A 712 6.10 0.54 17.80
C TYR A 712 5.76 -0.92 18.11
N PHE A 713 5.71 -1.79 17.08
CA PHE A 713 5.44 -3.20 17.28
C PHE A 713 6.58 -3.93 18.01
N GLN A 714 7.83 -3.52 17.78
CA GLN A 714 8.96 -3.99 18.56
C GLN A 714 8.78 -3.65 20.04
N ALA A 715 8.39 -2.41 20.35
CA ALA A 715 8.13 -1.99 21.74
C ALA A 715 6.98 -2.80 22.38
N ILE A 716 5.90 -3.11 21.62
CA ILE A 716 4.84 -4.00 22.11
C ILE A 716 5.40 -5.40 22.40
N CYS A 717 6.21 -5.96 21.51
CA CYS A 717 6.87 -7.25 21.74
C CYS A 717 7.74 -7.24 22.99
N ASP A 718 8.54 -6.21 23.19
CA ASP A 718 9.47 -6.09 24.31
C ASP A 718 8.75 -5.91 25.66
N ILE A 719 7.63 -5.17 25.67
CA ILE A 719 6.91 -4.84 26.90
C ILE A 719 5.85 -5.90 27.25
N LYS A 720 5.10 -6.36 26.26
CA LYS A 720 3.92 -7.25 26.45
C LYS A 720 4.13 -8.68 25.94
N GLY A 721 5.22 -8.91 25.22
CA GLY A 721 5.54 -10.18 24.58
C GLY A 721 4.94 -10.34 23.18
N ALA A 722 5.63 -11.09 22.32
CA ALA A 722 5.25 -11.35 20.95
C ALA A 722 3.89 -12.08 20.81
N SER A 723 3.50 -12.89 21.79
CA SER A 723 2.18 -13.54 21.85
C SER A 723 1.03 -12.52 21.89
N LYS A 724 1.22 -11.39 22.60
CA LYS A 724 0.20 -10.32 22.65
C LYS A 724 0.11 -9.62 21.29
N LEU A 725 1.25 -9.32 20.65
CA LEU A 725 1.24 -8.75 19.31
C LEU A 725 0.52 -9.68 18.33
N ASN A 726 0.80 -10.98 18.39
CA ASN A 726 0.14 -11.95 17.51
C ASN A 726 -1.38 -12.02 17.75
N GLN A 727 -1.84 -11.90 19.00
CA GLN A 727 -3.28 -11.80 19.33
C GLN A 727 -3.92 -10.53 18.75
N LEU A 728 -3.19 -9.40 18.75
CA LEU A 728 -3.69 -8.13 18.23
C LEU A 728 -3.88 -8.11 16.71
N MET A 729 -3.20 -8.97 15.97
CA MET A 729 -3.29 -9.01 14.50
C MET A 729 -4.62 -9.51 13.98
N GLN A 730 -5.38 -10.22 14.78
CA GLN A 730 -6.66 -10.78 14.36
C GLN A 730 -7.68 -10.77 15.49
N ILE A 731 -8.95 -10.63 15.14
CA ILE A 731 -10.09 -10.93 16.00
C ILE A 731 -11.01 -11.90 15.28
N ASP A 732 -11.24 -13.05 15.88
CA ASP A 732 -12.08 -14.11 15.29
C ASP A 732 -11.65 -14.54 13.87
N GLY A 733 -10.33 -14.54 13.59
CA GLY A 733 -9.76 -14.90 12.28
C GLY A 733 -9.80 -13.76 11.24
N LYS A 734 -10.11 -12.54 11.64
CA LYS A 734 -10.17 -11.37 10.75
C LYS A 734 -9.05 -10.38 11.06
N PRO A 735 -8.47 -9.74 10.03
CA PRO A 735 -7.41 -8.77 10.23
C PRO A 735 -7.91 -7.54 11.00
N THR A 736 -7.11 -7.08 11.95
CA THR A 736 -7.39 -5.89 12.77
C THR A 736 -6.63 -4.65 12.30
N PHE A 737 -5.59 -4.85 11.50
CA PHE A 737 -4.79 -3.79 10.89
C PHE A 737 -5.06 -3.72 9.37
N ASP A 738 -4.66 -2.63 8.75
CA ASP A 738 -4.52 -2.59 7.29
C ASP A 738 -3.38 -3.51 6.82
N MET A 739 -3.34 -3.79 5.51
CA MET A 739 -2.39 -4.75 4.95
C MET A 739 -0.93 -4.41 5.25
N ASN A 740 -0.55 -3.12 5.15
CA ASN A 740 0.84 -2.71 5.37
C ASN A 740 1.23 -2.81 6.84
N THR A 741 0.41 -2.26 7.72
CA THR A 741 0.61 -2.32 9.18
C THR A 741 0.64 -3.78 9.66
N GLY A 742 -0.26 -4.61 9.15
CA GLY A 742 -0.31 -6.03 9.50
C GLY A 742 0.92 -6.82 9.04
N ARG A 743 1.47 -6.54 7.85
CA ARG A 743 2.73 -7.14 7.37
C ARG A 743 3.90 -6.82 8.30
N ILE A 744 3.99 -5.56 8.76
CA ILE A 744 5.02 -5.15 9.72
C ILE A 744 4.85 -5.89 11.05
N ALA A 745 3.62 -5.97 11.56
CA ALA A 745 3.32 -6.70 12.79
C ALA A 745 3.65 -8.20 12.66
N CYS A 746 3.31 -8.84 11.53
CA CYS A 746 3.71 -10.21 11.23
C CYS A 746 5.23 -10.38 11.22
N TYR A 747 5.93 -9.48 10.54
CA TYR A 747 7.39 -9.53 10.45
C TYR A 747 8.06 -9.44 11.83
N ILE A 748 7.64 -8.52 12.68
CA ILE A 748 8.17 -8.37 14.04
C ILE A 748 7.83 -9.60 14.88
N SER A 749 6.60 -10.11 14.80
CA SER A 749 6.19 -11.32 15.54
C SER A 749 7.00 -12.55 15.14
N SER A 750 7.24 -12.72 13.83
CA SER A 750 8.09 -13.79 13.31
C SER A 750 9.52 -13.66 13.79
N LYS A 751 10.11 -12.47 13.76
CA LYS A 751 11.46 -12.24 14.34
C LYS A 751 11.56 -12.54 15.83
N ALA A 752 10.46 -12.39 16.54
CA ALA A 752 10.36 -12.77 17.94
C ALA A 752 10.09 -14.27 18.17
N GLY A 753 10.11 -15.09 17.10
CA GLY A 753 9.98 -16.56 17.16
C GLY A 753 8.56 -17.08 17.28
N ILE A 754 7.56 -16.29 16.92
CA ILE A 754 6.14 -16.70 16.89
C ILE A 754 5.66 -16.67 15.44
N THR A 755 5.09 -17.77 14.94
CA THR A 755 4.46 -17.84 13.62
C THR A 755 3.24 -16.91 13.59
N PRO A 756 3.25 -15.86 12.79
CA PRO A 756 2.16 -14.89 12.74
C PRO A 756 1.09 -15.27 11.71
N TRP A 757 0.07 -14.45 11.60
CA TRP A 757 -1.06 -14.64 10.69
C TRP A 757 -0.77 -14.07 9.29
N TRP A 758 0.27 -14.58 8.61
CA TRP A 758 0.69 -14.11 7.28
C TRP A 758 -0.43 -14.10 6.24
N GLU A 759 -1.26 -15.16 6.22
CA GLU A 759 -2.36 -15.32 5.26
C GLU A 759 -3.41 -14.20 5.34
N LEU A 760 -3.50 -13.50 6.49
CA LEU A 760 -4.41 -12.37 6.65
C LEU A 760 -3.87 -11.08 6.02
N TYR A 761 -2.55 -11.00 5.77
CA TYR A 761 -1.87 -9.75 5.40
C TYR A 761 -0.97 -9.86 4.16
N LEU A 762 -0.78 -11.06 3.63
CA LEU A 762 -0.06 -11.31 2.39
C LEU A 762 -0.97 -11.97 1.37
N ASP A 763 -0.87 -11.53 0.13
CA ASP A 763 -1.43 -12.25 -1.00
C ASP A 763 -0.45 -13.39 -1.38
N THR A 764 -0.70 -14.58 -0.84
CA THR A 764 0.17 -15.75 -1.03
C THR A 764 0.10 -16.34 -2.44
N GLU A 765 -0.86 -15.89 -3.26
CA GLU A 765 -1.05 -16.33 -4.65
C GLU A 765 -0.52 -15.28 -5.67
N ALA A 766 0.03 -14.17 -5.19
CA ALA A 766 0.57 -13.13 -6.05
C ALA A 766 1.66 -13.66 -6.98
N LYS A 767 1.54 -13.40 -8.29
CA LYS A 767 2.52 -13.82 -9.31
C LYS A 767 3.71 -12.88 -9.42
N GLN A 768 3.61 -11.66 -8.90
CA GLN A 768 4.67 -10.64 -8.92
C GLN A 768 4.68 -9.88 -7.60
N TYR A 769 5.86 -9.63 -7.07
CA TYR A 769 6.06 -8.94 -5.81
C TYR A 769 6.81 -7.63 -6.03
N LYS A 770 6.45 -6.59 -5.28
CA LYS A 770 7.25 -5.36 -5.22
C LYS A 770 8.52 -5.65 -4.42
N ILE A 771 9.63 -5.05 -4.83
CA ILE A 771 10.93 -5.26 -4.18
C ILE A 771 10.86 -4.94 -2.67
N GLU A 772 10.12 -3.88 -2.30
CA GLU A 772 9.93 -3.43 -0.93
C GLU A 772 9.16 -4.44 -0.05
N GLU A 773 8.38 -5.31 -0.68
CA GLU A 773 7.57 -6.33 0.00
C GLU A 773 8.27 -7.69 0.09
N LEU A 774 9.36 -7.90 -0.65
CA LEU A 774 10.04 -9.21 -0.74
C LEU A 774 10.47 -9.75 0.61
N LYS A 775 10.91 -8.90 1.55
CA LYS A 775 11.29 -9.32 2.89
C LYS A 775 10.14 -10.08 3.60
N TYR A 776 8.90 -9.63 3.44
CA TYR A 776 7.73 -10.27 4.05
C TYR A 776 7.43 -11.63 3.43
N TYR A 777 7.53 -11.73 2.09
CA TYR A 777 7.30 -13.01 1.39
C TYR A 777 8.39 -14.03 1.69
N TYR A 778 9.66 -13.62 1.71
CA TYR A 778 10.74 -14.53 2.07
C TYR A 778 10.58 -15.04 3.51
N ARG A 779 10.22 -14.14 4.42
CA ARG A 779 9.95 -14.50 5.82
C ARG A 779 8.76 -15.44 5.94
N TYR A 780 7.67 -15.18 5.23
CA TYR A 780 6.51 -16.07 5.17
C TYR A 780 6.89 -17.49 4.73
N TYR A 781 7.62 -17.62 3.62
CA TYR A 781 8.04 -18.94 3.16
C TYR A 781 8.95 -19.67 4.14
N LEU A 782 9.83 -18.93 4.84
CA LEU A 782 10.71 -19.49 5.87
C LEU A 782 9.91 -19.94 7.10
N ASP A 783 8.93 -19.16 7.54
CA ASP A 783 8.05 -19.51 8.66
C ASP A 783 7.21 -20.77 8.36
N GLU A 784 6.62 -20.86 7.15
CA GLU A 784 5.74 -21.95 6.76
C GLU A 784 6.47 -23.28 6.45
N GLN A 785 7.61 -23.22 5.78
CA GLN A 785 8.30 -24.41 5.27
C GLN A 785 9.65 -24.67 5.96
N GLY A 786 10.06 -23.77 6.85
CA GLY A 786 11.32 -23.87 7.57
C GLY A 786 12.53 -23.86 6.64
N VAL A 787 13.64 -24.38 7.14
CA VAL A 787 14.93 -24.42 6.40
C VAL A 787 14.89 -25.23 5.09
N SER A 788 13.88 -26.09 4.91
CA SER A 788 13.76 -26.95 3.73
C SER A 788 13.49 -26.17 2.43
N ILE A 789 12.92 -24.96 2.53
CA ILE A 789 12.63 -24.09 1.37
C ILE A 789 13.86 -23.34 0.86
N ILE A 790 14.89 -23.18 1.70
CA ILE A 790 16.03 -22.29 1.43
C ILE A 790 16.69 -22.57 0.08
N PRO A 791 17.05 -23.82 -0.28
CA PRO A 791 17.67 -24.07 -1.57
C PRO A 791 16.80 -23.64 -2.76
N LYS A 792 15.47 -23.84 -2.67
CA LYS A 792 14.52 -23.44 -3.72
C LYS A 792 14.39 -21.92 -3.80
N LEU A 793 14.37 -21.23 -2.65
CA LEU A 793 14.32 -19.78 -2.57
C LEU A 793 15.59 -19.18 -3.21
N MET A 794 16.76 -19.68 -2.84
CA MET A 794 18.02 -19.27 -3.41
C MET A 794 18.08 -19.52 -4.93
N GLU A 795 17.56 -20.66 -5.41
CA GLU A 795 17.49 -20.98 -6.84
C GLU A 795 16.57 -20.00 -7.59
N ALA A 796 15.41 -19.66 -7.04
CA ALA A 796 14.50 -18.71 -7.64
C ALA A 796 15.15 -17.33 -7.79
N ILE A 797 15.82 -16.85 -6.76
CA ILE A 797 16.52 -15.56 -6.76
C ILE A 797 17.72 -15.58 -7.74
N GLU A 798 18.44 -16.70 -7.82
CA GLU A 798 19.56 -16.85 -8.78
C GLU A 798 19.10 -16.65 -10.24
N LYS A 799 17.86 -17.02 -10.55
CA LYS A 799 17.24 -16.90 -11.89
C LYS A 799 16.61 -15.54 -12.17
N GLU A 800 16.55 -14.65 -11.20
CA GLU A 800 15.98 -13.32 -11.35
C GLU A 800 16.74 -12.46 -12.35
N LYS A 801 16.08 -11.39 -12.84
CA LYS A 801 16.68 -10.43 -13.77
C LYS A 801 17.90 -9.77 -13.14
N ALA A 802 18.98 -9.64 -13.89
CA ALA A 802 20.25 -9.06 -13.42
C ALA A 802 20.08 -7.65 -12.78
N SER A 803 19.06 -6.89 -13.20
CA SER A 803 18.80 -5.54 -12.68
C SER A 803 18.33 -5.50 -11.22
N ILE A 804 17.71 -6.57 -10.73
CA ILE A 804 17.13 -6.64 -9.37
C ILE A 804 17.74 -7.77 -8.53
N ARG A 805 18.41 -8.73 -9.15
CA ARG A 805 18.92 -9.95 -8.50
C ARG A 805 19.77 -9.67 -7.26
N ASN A 806 20.72 -8.76 -7.35
CA ASN A 806 21.61 -8.46 -6.21
C ASN A 806 20.83 -7.89 -5.03
N GLN A 807 19.81 -7.08 -5.29
CA GLN A 807 18.93 -6.55 -4.25
C GLN A 807 18.05 -7.65 -3.64
N CYS A 808 17.55 -8.58 -4.47
CA CYS A 808 16.82 -9.75 -3.98
C CYS A 808 17.71 -10.66 -3.11
N ILE A 809 18.98 -10.87 -3.50
CA ILE A 809 19.95 -11.64 -2.71
C ILE A 809 20.20 -10.97 -1.37
N GLU A 810 20.42 -9.66 -1.34
CA GLU A 810 20.65 -8.88 -0.11
C GLU A 810 19.47 -8.99 0.85
N ILE A 811 18.24 -8.78 0.36
CA ILE A 811 17.04 -8.90 1.17
C ILE A 811 16.89 -10.33 1.71
N ALA A 812 17.04 -11.35 0.85
CA ALA A 812 16.92 -12.73 1.27
C ALA A 812 18.02 -13.16 2.25
N TYR A 813 19.25 -12.75 2.03
CA TYR A 813 20.36 -13.03 2.95
C TYR A 813 20.10 -12.51 4.36
N ASN A 814 19.57 -11.30 4.49
CA ASN A 814 19.20 -10.72 5.78
C ASN A 814 18.11 -11.53 6.51
N GLU A 815 17.19 -12.15 5.77
CA GLU A 815 16.17 -13.01 6.37
C GLU A 815 16.72 -14.42 6.70
N LEU A 816 17.57 -14.98 5.84
CA LEU A 816 18.13 -16.32 6.03
C LEU A 816 19.00 -16.44 7.29
N GLN A 817 19.70 -15.36 7.67
CA GLN A 817 20.55 -15.35 8.87
C GLN A 817 19.79 -15.64 10.18
N ASP A 818 18.50 -15.43 10.23
CA ASP A 818 17.67 -15.75 11.39
C ASP A 818 17.36 -17.26 11.50
N TYR A 819 17.61 -18.05 10.44
CA TYR A 819 17.27 -19.49 10.36
C TYR A 819 18.47 -20.41 10.25
N ILE A 820 19.53 -19.98 9.56
CA ILE A 820 20.76 -20.78 9.35
C ILE A 820 22.00 -19.87 9.40
N GLU A 821 23.12 -20.47 9.75
CA GLU A 821 24.40 -19.79 9.85
C GLU A 821 24.99 -19.49 8.46
N PHE A 822 25.89 -18.49 8.40
CA PHE A 822 26.60 -18.09 7.18
C PHE A 822 27.22 -19.28 6.42
N ASP A 823 27.92 -20.18 7.13
CA ASP A 823 28.59 -21.34 6.55
C ASP A 823 27.60 -22.31 5.87
N GLU A 824 26.39 -22.42 6.39
CA GLU A 824 25.34 -23.25 5.80
C GLU A 824 24.79 -22.61 4.50
N ILE A 825 24.57 -21.28 4.49
CA ILE A 825 24.19 -20.55 3.28
C ILE A 825 25.28 -20.71 2.20
N ALA A 826 26.54 -20.58 2.60
CA ALA A 826 27.68 -20.72 1.71
C ALA A 826 27.79 -22.15 1.15
N SER A 827 27.57 -23.17 1.98
CA SER A 827 27.55 -24.60 1.57
C SER A 827 26.46 -24.88 0.53
N ILE A 828 25.23 -24.36 0.74
CA ILE A 828 24.13 -24.51 -0.22
C ILE A 828 24.48 -23.81 -1.54
N ALA A 829 25.03 -22.59 -1.50
CA ALA A 829 25.42 -21.86 -2.70
C ALA A 829 26.53 -22.58 -3.48
N GLU A 830 27.46 -23.26 -2.78
CA GLU A 830 28.54 -24.04 -3.40
C GLU A 830 28.02 -25.34 -4.01
N GLU A 831 27.22 -26.12 -3.27
CA GLU A 831 26.67 -27.40 -3.72
C GLU A 831 25.76 -27.25 -4.94
N GLN A 832 24.97 -26.17 -4.99
CA GLN A 832 24.03 -25.88 -6.07
C GLN A 832 24.65 -25.03 -7.18
N GLN A 833 25.91 -24.61 -7.01
CA GLN A 833 26.66 -23.75 -7.97
C GLN A 833 25.95 -22.42 -8.27
N PHE A 834 25.35 -21.78 -7.27
CA PHE A 834 24.71 -20.46 -7.38
C PHE A 834 25.76 -19.36 -7.42
N ILE A 835 26.12 -18.92 -8.60
CA ILE A 835 27.26 -18.02 -8.85
C ILE A 835 27.02 -16.63 -8.23
N ASN A 836 25.83 -16.08 -8.36
CA ASN A 836 25.55 -14.73 -7.85
C ASN A 836 25.49 -14.72 -6.31
N TRP A 837 24.94 -15.77 -5.69
CA TRP A 837 24.99 -15.95 -4.25
C TRP A 837 26.41 -16.08 -3.74
N LYS A 838 27.25 -16.88 -4.36
CA LYS A 838 28.67 -17.02 -4.01
C LYS A 838 29.41 -15.68 -4.08
N ASN A 839 29.17 -14.90 -5.11
CA ASN A 839 29.74 -13.58 -5.25
C ASN A 839 29.30 -12.62 -4.14
N TYR A 840 28.02 -12.66 -3.78
CA TYR A 840 27.48 -11.83 -2.69
C TYR A 840 28.04 -12.24 -1.32
N LEU A 841 28.08 -13.54 -1.04
CA LEU A 841 28.62 -14.06 0.23
C LEU A 841 30.11 -13.73 0.38
N SER A 842 30.90 -13.86 -0.70
CA SER A 842 32.29 -13.44 -0.70
C SER A 842 32.45 -11.92 -0.52
N TYR A 843 31.52 -11.12 -1.04
CA TYR A 843 31.48 -9.68 -0.76
C TYR A 843 31.22 -9.40 0.73
N ILE A 844 30.28 -10.11 1.36
CA ILE A 844 30.02 -9.98 2.79
C ILE A 844 31.25 -10.34 3.63
N GLU A 845 31.95 -11.41 3.26
CA GLU A 845 33.12 -11.89 3.99
C GLU A 845 34.35 -10.98 3.81
N THR A 846 34.59 -10.53 2.57
CA THR A 846 35.86 -9.87 2.18
C THR A 846 35.74 -8.37 1.94
N GLY A 847 34.51 -7.86 1.78
CA GLY A 847 34.24 -6.49 1.33
C GLY A 847 34.39 -6.29 -0.19
N TYR A 848 34.65 -7.36 -0.97
CA TYR A 848 34.83 -7.29 -2.41
C TYR A 848 33.98 -8.35 -3.13
N TYR A 849 33.39 -7.98 -4.28
CA TYR A 849 32.73 -8.94 -5.14
C TYR A 849 33.77 -9.82 -5.87
N PRO A 850 33.74 -11.15 -5.67
CA PRO A 850 34.64 -12.04 -6.38
C PRO A 850 34.33 -12.03 -7.88
N GLN A 851 35.34 -12.08 -8.68
CA GLN A 851 35.25 -12.15 -10.14
C GLN A 851 34.87 -13.57 -10.57
N SER A 852 33.64 -13.77 -10.98
CA SER A 852 33.20 -15.02 -11.60
C SER A 852 33.69 -15.13 -13.04
N GLU A 853 33.61 -16.35 -13.61
CA GLU A 853 33.88 -16.57 -15.05
C GLU A 853 33.08 -15.63 -15.94
N VAL A 854 31.86 -15.27 -15.53
CA VAL A 854 30.98 -14.30 -16.22
C VAL A 854 31.59 -12.90 -16.25
N SER A 855 32.17 -12.44 -15.14
CA SER A 855 32.90 -11.16 -15.11
C SER A 855 34.13 -11.16 -15.99
N PHE A 856 34.82 -12.29 -16.09
CA PHE A 856 35.94 -12.44 -16.99
C PHE A 856 35.49 -12.31 -18.46
N GLU A 857 34.45 -13.01 -18.87
CA GLU A 857 33.92 -12.91 -20.24
C GLU A 857 33.39 -11.51 -20.56
N VAL A 858 32.71 -10.82 -19.61
CA VAL A 858 32.28 -9.44 -19.77
C VAL A 858 33.48 -8.50 -19.93
N THR A 859 34.55 -8.69 -19.15
CA THR A 859 35.78 -7.92 -19.29
C THR A 859 36.43 -8.12 -20.64
N ILE A 860 36.50 -9.36 -21.11
CA ILE A 860 37.05 -9.67 -22.44
C ILE A 860 36.11 -9.11 -23.54
N GLY A 861 34.79 -9.22 -23.39
CA GLY A 861 33.83 -8.66 -24.34
C GLY A 861 33.91 -7.14 -24.44
N ASN A 862 34.06 -6.45 -23.31
CA ASN A 862 34.30 -5.00 -23.28
C ASN A 862 35.65 -4.63 -23.89
N TRP A 863 36.71 -5.43 -23.64
CA TRP A 863 38.01 -5.24 -24.23
C TRP A 863 37.97 -5.39 -25.77
N GLU A 864 37.32 -6.38 -26.31
CA GLU A 864 37.15 -6.54 -27.77
C GLU A 864 36.38 -5.36 -28.39
N LYS A 865 35.40 -4.79 -27.73
CA LYS A 865 34.73 -3.54 -28.14
C LYS A 865 35.70 -2.35 -28.11
N ILE A 866 36.49 -2.21 -27.04
CA ILE A 866 37.47 -1.11 -26.88
C ILE A 866 38.57 -1.16 -27.95
N LYS A 867 39.04 -2.32 -28.33
CA LYS A 867 40.02 -2.49 -29.41
C LYS A 867 39.60 -1.86 -30.74
N THR A 868 38.29 -1.81 -31.00
CA THR A 868 37.74 -1.26 -32.25
C THR A 868 37.64 0.26 -32.23
N LEU A 869 37.77 0.92 -31.07
CA LEU A 869 37.65 2.35 -30.91
C LEU A 869 38.94 3.07 -31.28
N ARG A 870 38.88 4.00 -32.19
CA ARG A 870 40.02 4.84 -32.54
C ARG A 870 40.30 5.97 -31.55
N MET A 871 39.19 6.55 -31.00
CA MET A 871 39.21 7.49 -29.87
C MET A 871 37.87 7.36 -29.13
N PRO A 872 37.85 7.33 -27.78
CA PRO A 872 36.58 7.21 -27.05
C PRO A 872 35.76 8.49 -27.20
N GLY A 873 34.51 8.32 -27.67
CA GLY A 873 33.52 9.39 -27.68
C GLY A 873 32.63 9.34 -26.42
N GLU A 874 31.76 10.32 -26.20
CA GLU A 874 30.83 10.35 -25.05
C GLU A 874 30.01 9.06 -24.90
N LYS A 875 29.62 8.43 -26.00
CA LYS A 875 28.85 7.17 -25.98
C LYS A 875 29.64 5.97 -25.45
N ASP A 876 30.93 6.04 -25.47
CA ASP A 876 31.83 4.96 -25.11
C ASP A 876 32.25 5.02 -23.63
N ILE A 877 31.98 6.14 -22.94
CA ILE A 877 32.35 6.36 -21.53
C ILE A 877 31.78 5.28 -20.62
N LYS A 878 30.56 4.83 -20.87
CA LYS A 878 29.94 3.77 -20.07
C LYS A 878 30.71 2.45 -20.17
N ILE A 879 31.10 2.06 -21.38
CA ILE A 879 31.89 0.83 -21.63
C ILE A 879 33.23 0.93 -20.92
N PHE A 880 33.88 2.09 -20.98
CA PHE A 880 35.17 2.34 -20.30
C PHE A 880 35.03 2.27 -18.79
N LYS A 881 33.99 2.92 -18.20
CA LYS A 881 33.73 2.87 -16.75
C LYS A 881 33.51 1.44 -16.28
N GLU A 882 32.70 0.68 -16.99
CA GLU A 882 32.41 -0.72 -16.68
C GLU A 882 33.67 -1.59 -16.78
N PHE A 883 34.46 -1.44 -17.84
CA PHE A 883 35.72 -2.16 -17.99
C PHE A 883 36.73 -1.84 -16.88
N PHE A 884 36.94 -0.56 -16.57
CA PHE A 884 37.88 -0.16 -15.51
C PHE A 884 37.36 -0.54 -14.10
N SER A 885 36.07 -0.54 -13.83
CA SER A 885 35.53 -1.07 -12.58
C SER A 885 35.90 -2.54 -12.42
N GLN A 886 35.73 -3.35 -13.44
CA GLN A 886 36.08 -4.77 -13.40
C GLN A 886 37.60 -4.98 -13.23
N ILE A 887 38.45 -4.21 -13.92
CA ILE A 887 39.90 -4.25 -13.72
C ILE A 887 40.29 -3.83 -12.31
N TYR A 888 39.59 -2.87 -11.71
CA TYR A 888 39.80 -2.48 -10.33
C TYR A 888 39.57 -3.67 -9.38
N TYR A 889 38.42 -4.34 -9.49
CA TYR A 889 38.09 -5.49 -8.64
C TYR A 889 39.09 -6.64 -8.83
N LEU A 890 39.43 -6.99 -10.07
CA LEU A 890 40.43 -8.01 -10.34
C LEU A 890 41.80 -7.70 -9.72
N ALA A 891 42.20 -6.42 -9.74
CA ALA A 891 43.47 -5.99 -9.16
C ALA A 891 43.47 -6.06 -7.63
N VAL A 892 42.34 -5.71 -7.01
CA VAL A 892 42.16 -5.73 -5.55
C VAL A 892 42.10 -7.17 -5.03
N GLU A 893 41.36 -8.06 -5.68
CA GLU A 893 41.23 -9.48 -5.33
C GLU A 893 42.48 -10.30 -5.63
N GLY A 894 43.41 -9.75 -6.41
CA GLY A 894 44.65 -10.42 -6.77
C GLY A 894 44.53 -11.47 -7.88
N ASP A 895 43.44 -11.49 -8.65
CA ASP A 895 43.28 -12.36 -9.81
C ASP A 895 44.13 -11.87 -10.97
N ARG A 896 45.40 -12.26 -10.96
CA ARG A 896 46.36 -11.79 -11.92
C ARG A 896 46.27 -12.44 -13.29
N LYS A 897 45.65 -13.59 -13.43
CA LYS A 897 45.56 -14.31 -14.72
C LYS A 897 44.77 -13.53 -15.76
N VAL A 898 43.62 -12.95 -15.32
CA VAL A 898 42.77 -12.14 -16.20
C VAL A 898 43.47 -10.85 -16.57
N ILE A 899 44.07 -10.17 -15.59
CA ILE A 899 44.80 -8.92 -15.79
C ILE A 899 45.97 -9.15 -16.76
N GLU A 900 46.79 -10.19 -16.58
CA GLU A 900 47.89 -10.56 -17.43
C GLU A 900 47.44 -10.82 -18.87
N LYS A 901 46.28 -11.49 -19.07
CA LYS A 901 45.71 -11.74 -20.38
C LYS A 901 45.28 -10.44 -21.06
N VAL A 902 44.55 -9.57 -20.37
CA VAL A 902 44.12 -8.28 -20.90
C VAL A 902 45.31 -7.40 -21.20
N CYS A 903 46.34 -7.36 -20.35
CA CYS A 903 47.59 -6.62 -20.57
C CYS A 903 48.37 -7.15 -21.78
N ALA A 904 48.42 -8.48 -21.97
CA ALA A 904 49.09 -9.09 -23.13
C ALA A 904 48.38 -8.72 -24.44
N ASP A 905 47.03 -8.75 -24.45
CA ASP A 905 46.24 -8.41 -25.63
C ASP A 905 46.30 -6.93 -26.00
N CYS A 906 46.52 -6.01 -25.04
CA CYS A 906 46.56 -4.58 -25.29
C CYS A 906 47.96 -4.01 -25.54
N LYS A 907 49.01 -4.82 -25.52
CA LYS A 907 50.40 -4.40 -25.74
C LYS A 907 50.61 -3.57 -27.02
N ASN A 908 49.86 -3.83 -28.04
CA ASN A 908 50.00 -3.14 -29.33
C ASN A 908 49.28 -1.76 -29.35
N ILE A 909 48.60 -1.39 -28.25
CA ILE A 909 47.89 -0.10 -28.07
C ILE A 909 48.59 0.66 -26.96
N ASN A 910 49.73 1.27 -27.25
CA ASN A 910 50.64 1.86 -26.26
C ASN A 910 49.99 2.78 -25.23
N TRP A 911 49.09 3.67 -25.63
CA TRP A 911 48.42 4.58 -24.71
C TRP A 911 47.49 3.85 -23.76
N PHE A 912 46.72 2.85 -24.25
CA PHE A 912 45.76 2.13 -23.46
C PHE A 912 46.42 1.10 -22.54
N TYR A 913 47.49 0.46 -23.00
CA TYR A 913 48.30 -0.43 -22.18
C TYR A 913 48.88 0.28 -20.96
N ASN A 914 49.44 1.48 -21.17
CA ASN A 914 49.97 2.28 -20.07
C ASN A 914 48.90 2.70 -19.08
N TRP A 915 47.68 3.01 -19.52
CA TRP A 915 46.55 3.32 -18.64
C TRP A 915 46.09 2.11 -17.83
N ILE A 916 46.02 0.92 -18.42
CA ILE A 916 45.68 -0.32 -17.70
C ILE A 916 46.74 -0.63 -16.64
N ILE A 917 48.02 -0.60 -16.99
CA ILE A 917 49.10 -0.84 -16.02
C ILE A 917 49.09 0.17 -14.88
N TYR A 918 48.86 1.44 -15.17
CA TYR A 918 48.72 2.47 -14.13
C TYR A 918 47.50 2.17 -13.23
N TYR A 919 46.35 1.85 -13.82
CA TYR A 919 45.13 1.61 -13.09
C TYR A 919 45.22 0.37 -12.19
N VAL A 920 45.78 -0.73 -12.69
CA VAL A 920 46.04 -1.92 -11.88
C VAL A 920 46.93 -1.60 -10.70
N LYS A 921 48.04 -0.89 -10.93
CA LYS A 921 48.96 -0.54 -9.85
C LYS A 921 48.38 0.41 -8.83
N MET A 922 47.54 1.34 -9.25
CA MET A 922 46.84 2.24 -8.33
C MET A 922 45.77 1.49 -7.54
N SER A 923 45.05 0.54 -8.15
CA SER A 923 44.07 -0.31 -7.46
C SER A 923 44.76 -1.20 -6.42
N GLU A 924 45.89 -1.82 -6.75
CA GLU A 924 46.68 -2.58 -5.78
C GLU A 924 47.18 -1.70 -4.62
N LEU A 925 47.57 -0.46 -4.90
CA LEU A 925 47.98 0.49 -3.88
C LEU A 925 46.81 0.86 -2.96
N CYS A 926 45.61 1.12 -3.52
CA CYS A 926 44.39 1.39 -2.75
C CYS A 926 44.02 0.24 -1.83
N ALA A 927 44.12 -1.01 -2.30
CA ALA A 927 43.83 -2.20 -1.48
C ALA A 927 44.74 -2.33 -0.25
N HIS A 928 45.94 -1.76 -0.30
CA HIS A 928 46.93 -1.84 0.80
C HIS A 928 47.08 -0.54 1.60
N THR A 929 46.29 0.51 1.32
CA THR A 929 46.38 1.83 1.99
C THR A 929 46.17 1.80 3.51
N THR A 930 45.41 0.85 4.03
CA THR A 930 45.21 0.67 5.49
C THR A 930 46.52 0.29 6.21
N GLN A 931 47.53 -0.15 5.50
CA GLN A 931 48.81 -0.59 6.04
C GLN A 931 49.99 0.37 5.76
N MET A 932 49.74 1.42 5.00
CA MET A 932 50.76 2.38 4.58
C MET A 932 50.53 3.78 5.12
N ASP A 933 51.61 4.48 5.47
CA ASP A 933 51.49 5.90 5.80
C ASP A 933 51.27 6.76 4.53
N SER A 934 50.69 7.97 4.72
CA SER A 934 50.35 8.88 3.62
C SER A 934 51.54 9.25 2.73
N LYS A 935 52.74 9.30 3.26
CA LYS A 935 53.95 9.64 2.51
C LYS A 935 54.34 8.51 1.53
N THR A 936 54.31 7.26 2.02
CA THR A 936 54.59 6.07 1.23
C THR A 936 53.56 5.93 0.09
N ILE A 937 52.27 6.22 0.37
CA ILE A 937 51.22 6.22 -0.65
C ILE A 937 51.52 7.26 -1.76
N CYS A 938 51.85 8.51 -1.39
CA CYS A 938 52.16 9.56 -2.34
C CYS A 938 53.41 9.23 -3.17
N GLU A 939 54.49 8.71 -2.56
CA GLU A 939 55.71 8.33 -3.25
C GLU A 939 55.46 7.18 -4.24
N THR A 940 54.66 6.19 -3.87
CA THR A 940 54.31 5.05 -4.72
C THR A 940 53.42 5.50 -5.90
N ALA A 941 52.43 6.35 -5.65
CA ALA A 941 51.56 6.93 -6.68
C ALA A 941 52.41 7.77 -7.69
N LEU A 942 53.33 8.57 -7.20
CA LEU A 942 54.21 9.39 -8.03
C LEU A 942 55.16 8.52 -8.87
N THR A 943 55.66 7.43 -8.33
CA THR A 943 56.52 6.45 -9.02
C THR A 943 55.72 5.75 -10.13
N ASN A 944 54.49 5.31 -9.86
CA ASN A 944 53.64 4.71 -10.85
C ASN A 944 53.25 5.68 -11.97
N LEU A 945 52.99 6.95 -11.64
CA LEU A 945 52.74 7.99 -12.63
C LEU A 945 53.95 8.27 -13.52
N LYS A 946 55.17 8.30 -12.96
CA LYS A 946 56.38 8.45 -13.73
C LYS A 946 56.62 7.28 -14.70
N LEU A 947 56.30 6.06 -14.28
CA LEU A 947 56.38 4.87 -15.14
C LEU A 947 55.36 4.91 -16.29
N LEU A 948 54.23 5.51 -16.07
CA LEU A 948 53.18 5.69 -17.09
C LEU A 948 53.64 6.72 -18.16
N LEU A 949 54.36 7.79 -17.74
CA LEU A 949 54.78 8.88 -18.61
C LEU A 949 56.08 8.57 -19.38
N GLN A 950 56.82 7.51 -19.02
CA GLN A 950 57.96 6.96 -19.78
C GLN A 950 57.49 5.98 -20.86
#